data_e0645d1f9e380d5976ec7f835695d3e5
#
_entry.id   e0645d1f9e380d5976ec7f835695d3e5
#
_cell.length_a   1.000
_cell.length_b   1.000
_cell.length_c   1.000
_cell.angle_alpha   90.00
_cell.angle_beta   90.00
_cell.angle_gamma   90.00
#
_symmetry.space_group_name_H-M   'P 1'
#
loop_
_entity.id
_entity.type
_entity.pdbx_description
1 polymer ?
#
loop_
_entity_poly.entity_id
_entity_poly.type
_entity_poly.pdbx_seq_one_letter_code
_entity_poly.pdbx_strand_id
1 'polypeptide(L)'
;MKQKKMLALTLSQLEQLYRHELPELVSIAVQSDDAEAFKANLTEYIAGHPEVDNEAGKQIRLLIEFDGQEVHELSIGEQLPISTLSMLHSFLTGQWEEETETDLFIDLFQQFKRLHQPAPTLPSAQKIKTLTERWPSGLDEDVQHIRAKNKERILHALVQKIEHRKNPASRFHFEEGLSYEEKFNLVSEWWNDFRFHLAMAVKSPTELNRLLGNSLSAETMYLLSKARKKGMPFFATPYYLSLLNCTGSGYDDEALRSYILYSPQLVETYGQIRAWEREDIVEPGKPNAAGWLLPDGHNIHRRYPEVAILIPDTMGRACGGLCASCQRMYDFQSKRLNFEFDTLRPKETWEKKLRRLMAYFEEDTQLRDILITGGDALMSQNKTLGNILDAVYRMAVRKRKANQERPEGEKYAELQRVRLGSRLPAYLPMRINDGLVEILREFKEKASTIGIRQFIIQTHFQTPLEVTPEAAEGIRKLLAAGWLIDNQLVYNVAASRRGHTTRLRQVLNQLGVVCYYTFSVKGFEENNAVFTPNSRSVQEQREEKRFGKLTKEDAHNLSVLLGTVHDPAACIRRFLKTHHLPFLATDRNVLNLPAIGKSMTFNMVGITPEGKRILRFDHDSTRRHSPIIDRLGQIYIVENKSIASYLRQLQAMGEDAEEYDTIWNYTEGKTESRFSLYEYPDFPFQITDRMSNQDIAG
;
A
#
# COMPACT_ATOMS: atom_id res chain seq x y z
N MET A 1 26.37 -16.43 15.63
CA MET A 1 27.04 -15.72 14.49
C MET A 1 26.26 -14.44 14.15
N LYS A 2 26.93 -13.37 13.70
CA LYS A 2 26.20 -12.14 13.27
C LYS A 2 25.37 -12.40 12.00
N GLN A 3 24.15 -11.85 11.95
CA GLN A 3 23.19 -12.02 10.85
C GLN A 3 23.81 -11.66 9.48
N LYS A 4 24.53 -10.53 9.41
CA LYS A 4 25.22 -10.11 8.17
C LYS A 4 26.14 -11.19 7.59
N LYS A 5 26.86 -11.94 8.43
CA LYS A 5 27.75 -13.02 7.98
C LYS A 5 26.92 -14.23 7.49
N MET A 6 25.85 -14.55 8.20
CA MET A 6 24.98 -15.66 7.85
C MET A 6 24.33 -15.51 6.47
N LEU A 7 23.91 -14.30 6.11
CA LEU A 7 23.31 -13.99 4.81
C LEU A 7 24.25 -14.19 3.60
N ALA A 8 25.54 -14.35 3.83
CA ALA A 8 26.58 -14.53 2.81
C ALA A 8 27.18 -15.95 2.80
N LEU A 9 26.64 -16.89 3.58
CA LEU A 9 27.16 -18.26 3.64
C LEU A 9 26.80 -19.05 2.40
N THR A 10 27.73 -19.93 1.99
CA THR A 10 27.47 -20.98 1.01
C THR A 10 26.75 -22.18 1.66
N LEU A 11 26.16 -23.06 0.87
CA LEU A 11 25.51 -24.29 1.39
C LEU A 11 26.45 -25.12 2.26
N SER A 12 27.69 -25.33 1.83
CA SER A 12 28.69 -26.07 2.62
C SER A 12 29.02 -25.42 3.96
N GLN A 13 29.09 -24.08 3.99
CA GLN A 13 29.29 -23.32 5.24
C GLN A 13 28.07 -23.37 6.15
N LEU A 14 26.85 -23.37 5.57
CA LEU A 14 25.62 -23.57 6.32
C LEU A 14 25.55 -24.96 6.92
N GLU A 15 25.90 -26.01 6.18
CA GLU A 15 25.95 -27.38 6.72
C GLU A 15 26.89 -27.46 7.92
N GLN A 16 28.10 -26.88 7.84
CA GLN A 16 29.02 -26.81 8.97
C GLN A 16 28.42 -26.06 10.16
N LEU A 17 27.66 -24.97 9.91
CA LEU A 17 26.99 -24.21 10.93
C LEU A 17 25.90 -25.03 11.66
N TYR A 18 25.10 -25.82 10.89
CA TYR A 18 24.11 -26.72 11.47
C TYR A 18 24.77 -27.77 12.36
N ARG A 19 25.85 -28.39 11.89
CA ARG A 19 26.62 -29.39 12.66
C ARG A 19 27.19 -28.81 13.97
N HIS A 20 27.60 -27.56 13.94
CA HIS A 20 28.20 -26.89 15.10
C HIS A 20 27.15 -26.36 16.09
N GLU A 21 26.08 -25.66 15.62
CA GLU A 21 25.13 -24.99 16.50
C GLU A 21 23.84 -25.80 16.75
N LEU A 22 23.52 -26.79 15.94
CA LEU A 22 22.32 -27.64 16.04
C LEU A 22 22.68 -29.15 15.93
N PRO A 23 23.63 -29.65 16.74
CA PRO A 23 24.13 -31.03 16.62
C PRO A 23 23.05 -32.09 16.86
N GLU A 24 22.08 -31.82 17.73
CA GLU A 24 20.96 -32.73 18.01
C GLU A 24 20.05 -32.91 16.79
N LEU A 25 19.70 -31.79 16.11
CA LEU A 25 18.93 -31.83 14.86
C LEU A 25 19.64 -32.64 13.77
N VAL A 26 20.96 -32.44 13.62
CA VAL A 26 21.78 -33.22 12.67
C VAL A 26 21.80 -34.68 13.03
N SER A 27 21.93 -35.03 14.33
CA SER A 27 21.88 -36.39 14.80
C SER A 27 20.54 -37.07 14.48
N ILE A 28 19.43 -36.39 14.74
CA ILE A 28 18.07 -36.86 14.40
C ILE A 28 17.98 -37.15 12.89
N ALA A 29 18.45 -36.21 12.04
CA ALA A 29 18.39 -36.39 10.59
C ALA A 29 19.24 -37.60 10.11
N VAL A 30 20.47 -37.72 10.59
CA VAL A 30 21.37 -38.82 10.20
C VAL A 30 20.89 -40.20 10.70
N GLN A 31 20.15 -40.24 11.81
CA GLN A 31 19.56 -41.48 12.35
C GLN A 31 18.23 -41.86 11.70
N SER A 32 17.69 -41.01 10.84
CA SER A 32 16.43 -41.24 10.14
C SER A 32 16.70 -41.77 8.74
N ASP A 33 16.06 -42.89 8.39
CA ASP A 33 16.26 -43.55 7.09
C ASP A 33 15.69 -42.72 5.92
N ASP A 34 14.65 -41.95 6.19
CA ASP A 34 13.97 -41.10 5.22
C ASP A 34 13.33 -39.86 5.89
N ALA A 35 12.69 -39.02 5.08
CA ALA A 35 12.03 -37.80 5.55
C ALA A 35 10.85 -38.08 6.48
N GLU A 36 10.13 -39.19 6.31
CA GLU A 36 9.01 -39.57 7.18
C GLU A 36 9.51 -39.97 8.58
N ALA A 37 10.58 -40.79 8.63
CA ALA A 37 11.26 -41.16 9.86
C ALA A 37 11.83 -39.91 10.55
N PHE A 38 12.40 -38.97 9.80
CA PHE A 38 12.90 -37.68 10.32
C PHE A 38 11.79 -36.86 10.98
N LYS A 39 10.62 -36.72 10.36
CA LYS A 39 9.45 -36.02 10.93
C LYS A 39 8.92 -36.70 12.20
N ALA A 40 8.88 -38.04 12.20
CA ALA A 40 8.46 -38.81 13.36
C ALA A 40 9.43 -38.60 14.54
N ASN A 41 10.74 -38.72 14.32
CA ASN A 41 11.77 -38.51 15.32
C ASN A 41 11.80 -37.06 15.84
N LEU A 42 11.56 -36.05 15.00
CA LEU A 42 11.40 -34.66 15.42
C LEU A 42 10.15 -34.48 16.31
N THR A 43 9.06 -35.15 15.98
CA THR A 43 7.83 -35.09 16.81
C THR A 43 8.07 -35.67 18.18
N GLU A 44 8.75 -36.80 18.27
CA GLU A 44 9.14 -37.44 19.54
C GLU A 44 10.10 -36.55 20.34
N TYR A 45 11.10 -35.98 19.68
CA TYR A 45 12.01 -35.02 20.29
C TYR A 45 11.29 -33.85 20.94
N ILE A 46 10.38 -33.18 20.21
CA ILE A 46 9.62 -32.06 20.74
C ILE A 46 8.71 -32.51 21.90
N ALA A 47 8.11 -33.69 21.82
CA ALA A 47 7.26 -34.22 22.90
C ALA A 47 8.04 -34.56 24.17
N GLY A 48 9.27 -35.02 24.02
CA GLY A 48 10.18 -35.38 25.12
C GLY A 48 10.84 -34.20 25.84
N HIS A 49 10.74 -32.99 25.27
CA HIS A 49 11.42 -31.78 25.75
C HIS A 49 10.41 -30.66 26.04
N PRO A 50 9.78 -30.62 27.24
CA PRO A 50 8.78 -29.60 27.57
C PRO A 50 9.29 -28.14 27.46
N GLU A 51 10.58 -27.91 27.60
CA GLU A 51 11.23 -26.61 27.44
C GLU A 51 11.14 -26.05 26.02
N VAL A 52 10.95 -26.90 25.00
CA VAL A 52 10.75 -26.49 23.62
C VAL A 52 9.27 -26.33 23.25
N ASP A 53 8.33 -26.51 24.18
CA ASP A 53 6.89 -26.22 23.96
C ASP A 53 6.60 -24.73 24.00
N ASN A 54 7.32 -24.00 23.22
CA ASN A 54 7.23 -22.56 23.01
C ASN A 54 6.67 -22.23 21.62
N GLU A 55 6.66 -20.95 21.25
CA GLU A 55 6.19 -20.52 19.90
C GLU A 55 7.00 -21.19 18.76
N ALA A 56 8.31 -21.43 18.96
CA ALA A 56 9.13 -22.10 17.98
C ALA A 56 8.76 -23.58 17.81
N GLY A 57 8.53 -24.29 18.92
CA GLY A 57 8.07 -25.67 18.89
C GLY A 57 6.72 -25.83 18.18
N LYS A 58 5.79 -24.92 18.44
CA LYS A 58 4.50 -24.89 17.71
C LYS A 58 4.70 -24.68 16.21
N GLN A 59 5.65 -23.81 15.83
CA GLN A 59 5.99 -23.57 14.44
C GLN A 59 6.59 -24.82 13.77
N ILE A 60 7.48 -25.54 14.43
CA ILE A 60 8.05 -26.77 13.86
C ILE A 60 6.97 -27.86 13.72
N ARG A 61 6.04 -27.99 14.67
CA ARG A 61 4.90 -28.92 14.54
C ARG A 61 4.04 -28.59 13.31
N LEU A 62 3.82 -27.30 13.01
CA LEU A 62 3.12 -26.91 11.77
C LEU A 62 3.91 -27.31 10.51
N LEU A 63 5.23 -27.13 10.50
CA LEU A 63 6.05 -27.59 9.37
C LEU A 63 5.99 -29.11 9.20
N ILE A 64 5.97 -29.89 10.30
CA ILE A 64 5.80 -31.35 10.27
C ILE A 64 4.43 -31.73 9.70
N GLU A 65 3.36 -31.05 10.18
CA GLU A 65 1.97 -31.32 9.76
C GLU A 65 1.78 -31.12 8.26
N PHE A 66 2.40 -30.09 7.69
CA PHE A 66 2.17 -29.71 6.30
C PHE A 66 3.19 -30.30 5.31
N ASP A 67 4.31 -30.83 5.77
CA ASP A 67 5.32 -31.42 4.88
C ASP A 67 4.78 -32.71 4.22
N GLY A 68 4.82 -32.77 2.90
CA GLY A 68 4.22 -33.81 2.08
C GLY A 68 2.80 -33.50 1.60
N GLN A 69 2.19 -32.38 1.99
CA GLN A 69 0.89 -31.96 1.49
C GLN A 69 1.00 -31.11 0.22
N GLU A 70 -0.05 -31.14 -0.59
CA GLU A 70 -0.24 -30.20 -1.69
C GLU A 70 -1.29 -29.15 -1.30
N VAL A 71 -0.99 -27.88 -1.56
CA VAL A 71 -1.90 -26.77 -1.29
C VAL A 71 -2.14 -25.94 -2.55
N HIS A 72 -3.35 -25.41 -2.70
CA HIS A 72 -3.67 -24.51 -3.80
C HIS A 72 -3.23 -23.08 -3.48
N GLU A 73 -2.21 -22.58 -4.20
CA GLU A 73 -1.75 -21.20 -4.05
C GLU A 73 -2.68 -20.25 -4.82
N LEU A 74 -3.35 -19.36 -4.08
CA LEU A 74 -4.46 -18.55 -4.61
C LEU A 74 -4.01 -17.55 -5.68
N SER A 75 -2.84 -16.93 -5.53
CA SER A 75 -2.43 -15.80 -6.39
C SER A 75 -2.00 -16.23 -7.79
N ILE A 76 -1.40 -17.42 -7.92
CA ILE A 76 -1.00 -18.00 -9.21
C ILE A 76 -2.01 -19.03 -9.71
N GLY A 77 -2.82 -19.61 -8.83
CA GLY A 77 -3.84 -20.60 -9.17
C GLY A 77 -3.26 -22.00 -9.45
N GLU A 78 -2.13 -22.33 -8.83
CA GLU A 78 -1.42 -23.59 -9.02
C GLU A 78 -1.39 -24.42 -7.75
N GLN A 79 -1.27 -25.74 -7.90
CA GLN A 79 -0.98 -26.66 -6.80
C GLN A 79 0.49 -26.55 -6.44
N LEU A 80 0.78 -26.46 -5.15
CA LEU A 80 2.12 -26.32 -4.61
C LEU A 80 2.41 -27.44 -3.62
N PRO A 81 3.39 -28.32 -3.87
CA PRO A 81 3.84 -29.29 -2.88
C PRO A 81 4.65 -28.60 -1.77
N ILE A 82 4.40 -28.96 -0.53
CA ILE A 82 5.17 -28.52 0.64
C ILE A 82 6.15 -29.65 1.01
N SER A 83 7.44 -29.42 0.82
CA SER A 83 8.52 -30.40 1.09
C SER A 83 9.64 -29.82 1.97
N THR A 84 9.29 -28.88 2.84
CA THR A 84 10.23 -28.08 3.63
C THR A 84 11.17 -28.93 4.49
N LEU A 85 10.63 -29.86 5.26
CA LEU A 85 11.42 -30.75 6.13
C LEU A 85 12.07 -31.90 5.37
N SER A 86 11.42 -32.37 4.30
CA SER A 86 12.03 -33.34 3.39
C SER A 86 13.31 -32.79 2.75
N MET A 87 13.30 -31.52 2.31
CA MET A 87 14.49 -30.83 1.81
C MET A 87 15.55 -30.63 2.90
N LEU A 88 15.13 -30.31 4.14
CA LEU A 88 16.06 -30.17 5.26
C LEU A 88 16.75 -31.54 5.56
N HIS A 89 16.00 -32.62 5.58
CA HIS A 89 16.55 -33.96 5.78
C HIS A 89 17.61 -34.30 4.71
N SER A 90 17.28 -34.11 3.43
CA SER A 90 18.22 -34.30 2.32
C SER A 90 19.49 -33.46 2.47
N PHE A 91 19.33 -32.18 2.89
CA PHE A 91 20.45 -31.27 3.15
C PHE A 91 21.36 -31.78 4.28
N LEU A 92 20.81 -32.19 5.42
CA LEU A 92 21.58 -32.61 6.60
C LEU A 92 22.24 -33.98 6.41
N THR A 93 21.71 -34.81 5.52
CA THR A 93 22.28 -36.15 5.15
C THR A 93 23.20 -36.07 3.95
N GLY A 94 23.45 -34.89 3.37
CA GLY A 94 24.35 -34.73 2.23
C GLY A 94 23.76 -35.17 0.88
N GLN A 95 22.44 -35.32 0.77
CA GLN A 95 21.70 -35.77 -0.42
C GLN A 95 20.99 -34.62 -1.17
N TRP A 96 21.43 -33.40 -0.96
CA TRP A 96 20.79 -32.21 -1.54
C TRP A 96 21.26 -31.93 -2.97
N GLU A 97 20.40 -31.27 -3.76
CA GLU A 97 20.71 -30.85 -5.12
C GLU A 97 21.41 -29.48 -5.14
N GLU A 98 22.36 -29.27 -6.06
CA GLU A 98 23.14 -28.02 -6.17
C GLU A 98 22.26 -26.77 -6.47
N GLU A 99 21.06 -26.97 -7.03
CA GLU A 99 20.15 -25.90 -7.42
C GLU A 99 19.36 -25.29 -6.24
N THR A 100 19.45 -25.87 -5.04
CA THR A 100 18.71 -25.38 -3.88
C THR A 100 19.33 -24.10 -3.31
N GLU A 101 18.54 -23.06 -3.15
CA GLU A 101 19.04 -21.78 -2.65
C GLU A 101 19.34 -21.82 -1.13
N THR A 102 20.35 -21.07 -0.71
CA THR A 102 20.76 -20.98 0.71
C THR A 102 19.67 -20.40 1.61
N ASP A 103 18.75 -19.62 1.07
CA ASP A 103 17.75 -18.86 1.83
C ASP A 103 16.77 -19.76 2.60
N LEU A 104 16.40 -20.91 2.02
CA LEU A 104 15.61 -21.94 2.69
C LEU A 104 16.28 -22.39 3.98
N PHE A 105 17.56 -22.79 3.88
CA PHE A 105 18.28 -23.33 5.04
C PHE A 105 18.66 -22.27 6.06
N ILE A 106 18.83 -21.01 5.65
CA ILE A 106 18.99 -19.88 6.58
C ILE A 106 17.73 -19.70 7.42
N ASP A 107 16.54 -19.70 6.82
CA ASP A 107 15.29 -19.54 7.56
C ASP A 107 15.06 -20.73 8.50
N LEU A 108 15.22 -21.97 8.03
CA LEU A 108 15.09 -23.16 8.86
C LEU A 108 16.11 -23.19 10.00
N PHE A 109 17.36 -22.81 9.75
CA PHE A 109 18.35 -22.66 10.83
C PHE A 109 17.85 -21.74 11.94
N GLN A 110 17.27 -20.59 11.58
CA GLN A 110 16.72 -19.65 12.55
C GLN A 110 15.50 -20.24 13.28
N GLN A 111 14.64 -21.00 12.60
CA GLN A 111 13.49 -21.64 13.25
C GLN A 111 13.93 -22.68 14.28
N PHE A 112 14.86 -23.56 13.96
CA PHE A 112 15.35 -24.61 14.87
C PHE A 112 16.20 -24.02 16.00
N LYS A 113 17.04 -23.03 15.72
CA LYS A 113 17.83 -22.34 16.75
C LYS A 113 16.96 -21.73 17.86
N ARG A 114 15.76 -21.26 17.53
CA ARG A 114 14.80 -20.67 18.48
C ARG A 114 14.22 -21.67 19.47
N LEU A 115 14.28 -22.97 19.20
CA LEU A 115 13.73 -23.97 20.13
C LEU A 115 14.32 -23.86 21.53
N HIS A 116 15.61 -23.59 21.62
CA HIS A 116 16.36 -23.51 22.88
C HIS A 116 16.73 -22.08 23.28
N GLN A 117 16.17 -21.07 22.60
CA GLN A 117 16.44 -19.68 22.93
C GLN A 117 15.27 -19.04 23.67
N PRO A 118 15.56 -18.15 24.64
CA PRO A 118 14.50 -17.34 25.26
C PRO A 118 13.81 -16.47 24.21
N ALA A 119 12.56 -16.11 24.49
CA ALA A 119 11.84 -15.16 23.64
C ALA A 119 12.65 -13.88 23.44
N PRO A 120 12.69 -13.31 22.24
CA PRO A 120 13.50 -12.13 21.95
C PRO A 120 13.04 -10.95 22.80
N THR A 121 14.02 -10.20 23.30
CA THR A 121 13.74 -8.95 24.03
C THR A 121 13.24 -7.90 23.06
N LEU A 122 12.04 -7.40 23.29
CA LEU A 122 11.46 -6.35 22.50
C LEU A 122 12.21 -5.02 22.68
N PRO A 123 12.41 -4.22 21.62
CA PRO A 123 13.14 -2.96 21.72
C PRO A 123 12.45 -2.00 22.69
N SER A 124 13.27 -1.24 23.44
CA SER A 124 12.77 -0.20 24.33
C SER A 124 12.18 0.99 23.58
N ALA A 125 11.35 1.79 24.26
CA ALA A 125 10.82 3.04 23.72
C ALA A 125 11.93 3.99 23.28
N GLN A 126 13.04 4.04 24.04
CA GLN A 126 14.20 4.87 23.69
C GLN A 126 14.88 4.39 22.40
N LYS A 127 15.04 3.08 22.19
CA LYS A 127 15.60 2.54 20.93
C LYS A 127 14.70 2.91 19.74
N ILE A 128 13.38 2.74 19.87
CA ILE A 128 12.44 3.12 18.81
C ILE A 128 12.45 4.63 18.54
N LYS A 129 12.55 5.44 19.60
CA LYS A 129 12.71 6.88 19.46
C LYS A 129 13.93 7.23 18.61
N THR A 130 15.10 6.66 18.94
CA THR A 130 16.35 6.87 18.19
C THR A 130 16.20 6.46 16.71
N LEU A 131 15.59 5.29 16.44
CA LEU A 131 15.32 4.81 15.08
C LEU A 131 14.38 5.73 14.31
N THR A 132 13.41 6.34 15.00
CA THR A 132 12.44 7.27 14.42
C THR A 132 13.06 8.62 14.09
N GLU A 133 13.86 9.16 14.99
CA GLU A 133 14.46 10.49 14.89
C GLU A 133 15.56 10.57 13.82
N ARG A 134 16.09 9.45 13.35
CA ARG A 134 17.03 9.44 12.21
C ARG A 134 16.40 9.84 10.86
N TRP A 135 15.07 9.79 10.75
CA TRP A 135 14.36 10.10 9.54
C TRP A 135 13.91 11.57 9.51
N PRO A 136 14.44 12.38 8.59
CA PRO A 136 13.98 13.75 8.42
C PRO A 136 12.61 13.79 7.74
N SER A 137 11.96 14.95 7.83
CA SER A 137 10.72 15.28 7.13
C SER A 137 10.92 16.39 6.11
N GLY A 138 9.98 16.54 5.19
CA GLY A 138 9.98 17.66 4.24
C GLY A 138 9.81 19.04 4.90
N LEU A 139 9.52 19.09 6.22
CA LEU A 139 9.42 20.31 7.00
C LEU A 139 10.74 20.71 7.67
N ASP A 140 11.74 19.85 7.67
CA ASP A 140 13.03 20.12 8.30
C ASP A 140 13.83 21.10 7.43
N GLU A 141 14.49 22.10 8.05
CA GLU A 141 15.18 23.20 7.35
C GLU A 141 16.24 22.72 6.37
N ASP A 142 17.05 21.72 6.75
CA ASP A 142 18.09 21.15 5.89
C ASP A 142 17.49 20.51 4.63
N VAL A 143 16.36 19.80 4.77
CA VAL A 143 15.63 19.20 3.64
C VAL A 143 15.09 20.31 2.74
N GLN A 144 14.49 21.35 3.32
CA GLN A 144 13.95 22.48 2.56
C GLN A 144 15.06 23.21 1.78
N HIS A 145 16.25 23.37 2.36
CA HIS A 145 17.39 23.99 1.69
C HIS A 145 17.87 23.18 0.47
N ILE A 146 17.97 21.86 0.58
CA ILE A 146 18.31 20.97 -0.54
C ILE A 146 17.22 21.04 -1.62
N ARG A 147 15.95 21.02 -1.23
CA ARG A 147 14.81 21.16 -2.15
C ARG A 147 14.82 22.49 -2.89
N ALA A 148 15.16 23.58 -2.23
CA ALA A 148 15.26 24.89 -2.86
C ALA A 148 16.31 24.90 -3.99
N LYS A 149 17.49 24.33 -3.76
CA LYS A 149 18.53 24.16 -4.79
C LYS A 149 18.06 23.25 -5.94
N ASN A 150 17.36 22.17 -5.62
CA ASN A 150 16.78 21.29 -6.64
C ASN A 150 15.72 22.01 -7.48
N LYS A 151 14.85 22.80 -6.83
CA LYS A 151 13.84 23.63 -7.51
C LYS A 151 14.52 24.60 -8.47
N GLU A 152 15.51 25.35 -8.02
CA GLU A 152 16.26 26.30 -8.84
C GLU A 152 16.87 25.63 -10.08
N ARG A 153 17.57 24.52 -9.93
CA ARG A 153 18.12 23.73 -11.04
C ARG A 153 17.03 23.31 -12.02
N ILE A 154 15.88 22.85 -11.52
CA ILE A 154 14.75 22.40 -12.34
C ILE A 154 14.15 23.60 -13.08
N LEU A 155 13.98 24.77 -12.44
CA LEU A 155 13.49 25.98 -13.08
C LEU A 155 14.36 26.38 -14.28
N HIS A 156 15.68 26.39 -14.14
CA HIS A 156 16.60 26.63 -15.27
C HIS A 156 16.40 25.63 -16.43
N ALA A 157 16.26 24.34 -16.11
CA ALA A 157 16.00 23.32 -17.12
C ALA A 157 14.64 23.48 -17.81
N LEU A 158 13.62 23.98 -17.08
CA LEU A 158 12.28 24.23 -17.62
C LEU A 158 12.24 25.48 -18.50
N VAL A 159 12.99 26.54 -18.18
CA VAL A 159 13.16 27.69 -19.10
C VAL A 159 13.64 27.20 -20.46
N GLN A 160 14.73 26.41 -20.49
CA GLN A 160 15.26 25.84 -21.72
C GLN A 160 14.23 24.95 -22.44
N LYS A 161 13.49 24.11 -21.70
CA LYS A 161 12.46 23.24 -22.27
C LYS A 161 11.35 24.04 -22.95
N ILE A 162 10.92 25.16 -22.36
CA ILE A 162 9.83 26.00 -22.90
C ILE A 162 10.32 26.76 -24.12
N GLU A 163 11.55 27.30 -24.12
CA GLU A 163 12.18 27.98 -25.27
C GLU A 163 12.24 27.08 -26.52
N HIS A 164 12.55 25.80 -26.31
CA HIS A 164 12.63 24.84 -27.42
C HIS A 164 11.27 24.28 -27.88
N ARG A 165 10.18 24.60 -27.20
CA ARG A 165 8.83 24.19 -27.61
C ARG A 165 8.33 25.03 -28.77
N LYS A 166 8.07 24.38 -29.91
CA LYS A 166 7.54 25.02 -31.13
C LYS A 166 6.00 25.16 -31.13
N ASN A 167 5.31 24.97 -30.03
CA ASN A 167 3.85 25.03 -29.96
C ASN A 167 3.38 26.35 -29.32
N PRO A 168 3.02 27.38 -30.11
CA PRO A 168 2.54 28.66 -29.58
C PRO A 168 1.17 28.57 -28.92
N ALA A 169 0.40 27.50 -29.16
CA ALA A 169 -0.90 27.27 -28.51
C ALA A 169 -0.77 26.74 -27.09
N SER A 170 0.44 26.49 -26.59
CA SER A 170 0.69 26.08 -25.22
C SER A 170 0.36 27.24 -24.27
N ARG A 171 -0.41 26.97 -23.23
CA ARG A 171 -0.70 27.96 -22.16
C ARG A 171 0.59 28.51 -21.52
N PHE A 172 1.63 27.70 -21.44
CA PHE A 172 2.94 28.04 -20.86
C PHE A 172 3.95 28.21 -21.99
N HIS A 173 4.05 29.43 -22.52
CA HIS A 173 5.01 29.85 -23.56
C HIS A 173 5.56 31.23 -23.21
N PHE A 174 6.69 31.58 -23.76
CA PHE A 174 7.26 32.92 -23.62
C PHE A 174 6.85 33.80 -24.77
N GLU A 175 6.57 35.06 -24.47
CA GLU A 175 6.44 36.11 -25.47
C GLU A 175 7.81 36.45 -26.07
N GLU A 176 7.81 36.95 -27.29
CA GLU A 176 9.05 37.38 -27.96
C GLU A 176 9.68 38.58 -27.21
N GLY A 177 11.01 38.60 -27.17
CA GLY A 177 11.79 39.71 -26.60
C GLY A 177 12.06 39.64 -25.11
N LEU A 178 11.55 38.62 -24.38
CA LEU A 178 11.83 38.48 -22.96
C LEU A 178 13.30 38.11 -22.72
N SER A 179 13.95 38.77 -21.74
CA SER A 179 15.25 38.41 -21.21
C SER A 179 15.20 37.05 -20.48
N TYR A 180 16.33 36.44 -20.24
CA TYR A 180 16.41 35.19 -19.48
C TYR A 180 15.88 35.35 -18.07
N GLU A 181 16.12 36.46 -17.39
CA GLU A 181 15.67 36.74 -16.05
C GLU A 181 14.14 36.84 -15.99
N GLU A 182 13.52 37.53 -16.95
CA GLU A 182 12.06 37.61 -17.05
C GLU A 182 11.44 36.24 -17.29
N LYS A 183 12.02 35.41 -18.17
CA LYS A 183 11.58 34.02 -18.39
C LYS A 183 11.70 33.15 -17.12
N PHE A 184 12.81 33.31 -16.39
CA PHE A 184 13.01 32.59 -15.12
C PHE A 184 11.99 32.98 -14.08
N ASN A 185 11.69 34.28 -13.95
CA ASN A 185 10.67 34.80 -13.04
C ASN A 185 9.28 34.26 -13.38
N LEU A 186 8.90 34.25 -14.67
CA LEU A 186 7.63 33.67 -15.13
C LEU A 186 7.53 32.17 -14.79
N VAL A 187 8.58 31.39 -15.03
CA VAL A 187 8.59 29.97 -14.68
C VAL A 187 8.48 29.77 -13.17
N SER A 188 9.10 30.66 -12.39
CA SER A 188 9.02 30.64 -10.92
C SER A 188 7.60 30.94 -10.43
N GLU A 189 6.86 31.84 -11.09
CA GLU A 189 5.44 32.10 -10.80
C GLU A 189 4.57 30.92 -11.18
N TRP A 190 4.77 30.35 -12.38
CA TRP A 190 4.04 29.17 -12.86
C TRP A 190 4.25 27.94 -11.99
N TRP A 191 5.35 27.87 -11.26
CA TRP A 191 5.60 26.77 -10.30
C TRP A 191 4.46 26.57 -9.30
N ASN A 192 3.71 27.60 -8.98
CA ASN A 192 2.57 27.53 -8.07
C ASN A 192 1.27 27.05 -8.74
N ASP A 193 1.24 26.93 -10.08
CA ASP A 193 0.09 26.36 -10.82
C ASP A 193 0.29 24.85 -11.04
N PHE A 194 -0.58 24.03 -10.48
CA PHE A 194 -0.54 22.57 -10.67
C PHE A 194 -0.58 22.16 -12.16
N ARG A 195 -1.24 22.94 -13.02
CA ARG A 195 -1.32 22.68 -14.46
C ARG A 195 0.02 22.82 -15.13
N PHE A 196 0.86 23.72 -14.63
CA PHE A 196 2.24 23.86 -15.09
C PHE A 196 3.03 22.57 -14.86
N HIS A 197 2.94 21.99 -13.66
CA HIS A 197 3.61 20.73 -13.35
C HIS A 197 3.13 19.57 -14.22
N LEU A 198 1.80 19.50 -14.50
CA LEU A 198 1.26 18.48 -15.40
C LEU A 198 1.74 18.69 -16.85
N ALA A 199 1.75 19.94 -17.34
CA ALA A 199 2.24 20.27 -18.68
C ALA A 199 3.75 20.04 -18.85
N MET A 200 4.53 20.20 -17.78
CA MET A 200 5.99 20.04 -17.75
C MET A 200 6.41 18.66 -17.23
N ALA A 201 5.48 17.77 -16.90
CA ALA A 201 5.80 16.44 -16.42
C ALA A 201 6.77 15.72 -17.36
N VAL A 202 7.68 14.98 -16.75
CA VAL A 202 8.68 14.19 -17.46
C VAL A 202 8.02 12.96 -18.07
N LYS A 203 8.31 12.72 -19.34
CA LYS A 203 7.80 11.57 -20.10
C LYS A 203 8.91 10.71 -20.74
N SER A 204 10.17 10.92 -20.35
CA SER A 204 11.28 10.13 -20.86
C SER A 204 12.44 9.99 -19.88
N PRO A 205 13.21 8.89 -19.93
CA PRO A 205 14.38 8.68 -19.07
C PRO A 205 15.45 9.79 -19.19
N THR A 206 15.72 10.24 -20.40
CA THR A 206 16.72 11.29 -20.65
C THR A 206 16.33 12.62 -20.00
N GLU A 207 15.05 12.99 -20.12
CA GLU A 207 14.54 14.19 -19.48
C GLU A 207 14.53 14.06 -17.96
N LEU A 208 14.16 12.88 -17.43
CA LEU A 208 14.23 12.57 -16.01
C LEU A 208 15.65 12.79 -15.49
N ASN A 209 16.63 12.17 -16.12
CA ASN A 209 18.03 12.30 -15.69
C ASN A 209 18.53 13.75 -15.75
N ARG A 210 18.16 14.50 -16.78
CA ARG A 210 18.50 15.92 -16.89
C ARG A 210 17.93 16.74 -15.73
N LEU A 211 16.65 16.56 -15.38
CA LEU A 211 16.04 17.27 -14.25
C LEU A 211 16.61 16.82 -12.90
N LEU A 212 17.17 15.62 -12.81
CA LEU A 212 17.89 15.11 -11.65
C LEU A 212 19.39 15.45 -11.68
N GLY A 213 19.83 16.41 -12.51
CA GLY A 213 21.22 16.84 -12.60
C GLY A 213 22.17 15.76 -13.13
N ASN A 214 21.67 14.84 -13.95
CA ASN A 214 22.40 13.69 -14.51
C ASN A 214 22.96 12.75 -13.43
N SER A 215 22.26 12.60 -12.31
CA SER A 215 22.69 11.82 -11.14
C SER A 215 22.32 10.34 -11.19
N LEU A 216 21.54 9.90 -12.19
CA LEU A 216 21.16 8.49 -12.31
C LEU A 216 22.33 7.64 -12.83
N SER A 217 22.48 6.44 -12.25
CA SER A 217 23.51 5.50 -12.68
C SER A 217 23.26 4.99 -14.11
N ALA A 218 24.32 4.52 -14.76
CA ALA A 218 24.22 3.93 -16.10
C ALA A 218 23.25 2.72 -16.13
N GLU A 219 23.27 1.91 -15.07
CA GLU A 219 22.37 0.77 -14.89
C GLU A 219 20.90 1.20 -14.82
N THR A 220 20.60 2.20 -13.97
CA THR A 220 19.25 2.78 -13.89
C THR A 220 18.80 3.33 -15.24
N MET A 221 19.66 4.07 -15.94
CA MET A 221 19.34 4.61 -17.26
C MET A 221 19.10 3.53 -18.30
N TYR A 222 19.86 2.43 -18.25
CA TYR A 222 19.64 1.28 -19.12
C TYR A 222 18.27 0.64 -18.86
N LEU A 223 17.94 0.39 -17.58
CA LEU A 223 16.65 -0.17 -17.18
C LEU A 223 15.47 0.72 -17.63
N LEU A 224 15.54 2.02 -17.38
CA LEU A 224 14.51 2.96 -17.78
C LEU A 224 14.36 3.06 -19.31
N SER A 225 15.45 2.92 -20.04
CA SER A 225 15.44 2.87 -21.51
C SER A 225 14.78 1.59 -22.03
N LYS A 226 15.02 0.43 -21.36
CA LYS A 226 14.34 -0.84 -21.62
C LYS A 226 12.82 -0.72 -21.35
N ALA A 227 12.45 -0.09 -20.23
CA ALA A 227 11.05 0.19 -19.89
C ALA A 227 10.34 1.01 -20.97
N ARG A 228 10.99 2.07 -21.46
CA ARG A 228 10.46 2.91 -22.53
C ARG A 228 10.26 2.11 -23.83
N LYS A 229 11.21 1.25 -24.22
CA LYS A 229 11.08 0.38 -25.40
C LYS A 229 9.89 -0.57 -25.31
N LYS A 230 9.55 -1.03 -24.10
CA LYS A 230 8.35 -1.85 -23.83
C LYS A 230 7.05 -1.04 -23.77
N GLY A 231 7.08 0.27 -23.94
CA GLY A 231 5.90 1.12 -23.88
C GLY A 231 5.41 1.44 -22.47
N MET A 232 6.25 1.23 -21.46
CA MET A 232 5.91 1.64 -20.09
C MET A 232 5.82 3.17 -19.99
N PRO A 233 4.77 3.71 -19.34
CA PRO A 233 4.60 5.15 -19.23
C PRO A 233 5.59 5.76 -18.25
N PHE A 234 6.06 6.97 -18.55
CA PHE A 234 6.80 7.82 -17.62
C PHE A 234 5.98 9.04 -17.31
N PHE A 235 5.80 9.32 -16.04
CA PHE A 235 5.13 10.55 -15.62
C PHE A 235 5.58 10.95 -14.21
N ALA A 236 6.43 11.97 -14.12
CA ALA A 236 6.84 12.59 -12.87
C ALA A 236 6.79 14.10 -12.99
N THR A 237 6.16 14.77 -12.02
CA THR A 237 6.05 16.22 -12.02
C THR A 237 7.37 16.89 -11.59
N PRO A 238 7.69 18.08 -12.10
CA PRO A 238 8.85 18.85 -11.64
C PRO A 238 8.87 19.06 -10.13
N TYR A 239 7.70 19.30 -9.53
CA TYR A 239 7.57 19.42 -8.08
C TYR A 239 8.08 18.17 -7.37
N TYR A 240 7.58 16.99 -7.73
CA TYR A 240 7.97 15.75 -7.05
C TYR A 240 9.46 15.43 -7.26
N LEU A 241 10.00 15.74 -8.44
CA LEU A 241 11.43 15.60 -8.73
C LEU A 241 12.31 16.53 -7.88
N SER A 242 11.79 17.67 -7.44
CA SER A 242 12.52 18.56 -6.54
C SER A 242 12.72 17.99 -5.14
N LEU A 243 11.95 16.95 -4.76
CA LEU A 243 12.08 16.28 -3.47
C LEU A 243 13.26 15.29 -3.43
N LEU A 244 13.78 14.87 -4.60
CA LEU A 244 14.85 13.89 -4.66
C LEU A 244 16.19 14.53 -4.34
N ASN A 245 17.02 13.81 -3.60
CA ASN A 245 18.36 14.22 -3.25
C ASN A 245 19.34 13.83 -4.36
N CYS A 246 19.68 14.78 -5.22
CA CYS A 246 20.59 14.55 -6.36
C CYS A 246 22.08 14.63 -5.98
N THR A 247 22.40 15.13 -4.80
CA THR A 247 23.79 15.35 -4.36
C THR A 247 24.39 14.18 -3.60
N GLY A 248 23.54 13.23 -3.18
CA GLY A 248 23.96 12.09 -2.36
C GLY A 248 24.34 12.43 -0.92
N SER A 249 24.32 13.72 -0.55
CA SER A 249 24.56 14.21 0.81
C SER A 249 23.27 14.80 1.40
N GLY A 250 23.09 14.69 2.70
CA GLY A 250 21.96 15.26 3.42
C GLY A 250 20.96 14.20 3.86
N TYR A 251 19.94 13.94 3.10
CA TYR A 251 18.92 12.95 3.45
C TYR A 251 18.87 11.77 2.48
N ASP A 252 18.43 10.62 3.00
CA ASP A 252 18.13 9.41 2.23
C ASP A 252 16.79 9.58 1.53
N ASP A 253 16.76 9.51 0.20
CA ASP A 253 15.57 9.67 -0.62
C ASP A 253 15.07 8.37 -1.26
N GLU A 254 15.54 7.20 -0.81
CA GLU A 254 15.22 5.90 -1.38
C GLU A 254 13.70 5.65 -1.39
N ALA A 255 12.99 6.08 -0.35
CA ALA A 255 11.53 5.97 -0.29
C ALA A 255 10.82 6.84 -1.35
N LEU A 256 11.43 7.94 -1.79
CA LEU A 256 10.94 8.77 -2.91
C LEU A 256 11.29 8.12 -4.26
N ARG A 257 12.53 7.64 -4.40
CA ARG A 257 13.02 6.97 -5.63
C ARG A 257 12.19 5.73 -5.95
N SER A 258 11.85 4.92 -4.95
CA SER A 258 11.04 3.70 -5.11
C SER A 258 9.64 3.96 -5.70
N TYR A 259 9.21 5.20 -5.77
CA TYR A 259 7.95 5.59 -6.39
C TYR A 259 8.05 5.91 -7.87
N ILE A 260 9.18 6.41 -8.34
CA ILE A 260 9.34 6.89 -9.72
C ILE A 260 10.30 6.02 -10.54
N LEU A 261 11.13 5.21 -9.90
CA LEU A 261 12.06 4.30 -10.58
C LEU A 261 11.50 2.88 -10.61
N TYR A 262 11.55 2.27 -11.78
CA TYR A 262 11.07 0.90 -11.97
C TYR A 262 12.07 -0.13 -11.46
N SER A 263 11.56 -1.24 -10.92
CA SER A 263 12.36 -2.42 -10.65
C SER A 263 12.64 -3.22 -11.93
N PRO A 264 13.74 -3.98 -11.99
CA PRO A 264 14.01 -4.89 -13.10
C PRO A 264 12.85 -5.85 -13.38
N GLN A 265 12.27 -6.45 -12.32
CA GLN A 265 11.17 -7.41 -12.41
C GLN A 265 9.93 -6.79 -13.06
N LEU A 266 9.54 -5.58 -12.64
CA LEU A 266 8.42 -4.87 -13.26
C LEU A 266 8.67 -4.62 -14.75
N VAL A 267 9.88 -4.23 -15.13
CA VAL A 267 10.22 -3.98 -16.53
C VAL A 267 10.22 -5.28 -17.34
N GLU A 268 10.63 -6.40 -16.76
CA GLU A 268 10.67 -7.69 -17.43
C GLU A 268 9.28 -8.27 -17.67
N THR A 269 8.41 -8.18 -16.69
CA THR A 269 7.05 -8.74 -16.73
C THR A 269 6.04 -7.83 -17.43
N TYR A 270 6.37 -6.55 -17.67
CA TYR A 270 5.46 -5.63 -18.33
C TYR A 270 5.09 -6.11 -19.75
N GLY A 271 3.80 -6.18 -20.00
CA GLY A 271 3.18 -6.80 -21.20
C GLY A 271 2.45 -8.11 -20.86
N GLN A 272 2.77 -8.74 -19.74
CA GLN A 272 2.19 -10.00 -19.27
C GLN A 272 1.50 -9.90 -17.92
N ILE A 273 1.50 -8.70 -17.29
CA ILE A 273 0.89 -8.45 -15.99
C ILE A 273 -0.62 -8.75 -16.07
N ARG A 274 -1.10 -9.60 -15.17
CA ARG A 274 -2.52 -9.94 -15.05
C ARG A 274 -3.20 -9.03 -14.02
N ALA A 275 -4.52 -8.89 -14.14
CA ALA A 275 -5.31 -8.18 -13.13
C ALA A 275 -5.14 -8.85 -11.77
N TRP A 276 -4.60 -8.12 -10.82
CA TRP A 276 -4.39 -8.59 -9.46
C TRP A 276 -5.71 -8.76 -8.70
N GLU A 277 -6.58 -7.76 -8.77
CA GLU A 277 -7.89 -7.79 -8.12
C GLU A 277 -8.94 -8.34 -9.09
N ARG A 278 -9.31 -9.60 -8.94
CA ARG A 278 -10.32 -10.25 -9.78
C ARG A 278 -11.70 -9.59 -9.65
N GLU A 279 -11.95 -8.92 -8.53
CA GLU A 279 -13.17 -8.16 -8.29
C GLU A 279 -13.29 -6.89 -9.15
N ASP A 280 -12.20 -6.47 -9.79
CA ASP A 280 -12.18 -5.35 -10.75
C ASP A 280 -12.58 -5.79 -12.17
N ILE A 281 -12.63 -7.09 -12.44
CA ILE A 281 -13.02 -7.61 -13.75
C ILE A 281 -14.54 -7.51 -13.85
N VAL A 282 -15.01 -6.70 -14.78
CA VAL A 282 -16.43 -6.51 -15.08
C VAL A 282 -16.76 -7.13 -16.44
N GLU A 283 -17.58 -8.18 -16.40
CA GLU A 283 -18.17 -8.80 -17.59
C GLU A 283 -19.67 -8.52 -17.62
N PRO A 284 -20.24 -8.05 -18.73
CA PRO A 284 -21.67 -7.77 -18.82
C PRO A 284 -22.53 -8.97 -18.45
N GLY A 285 -23.44 -8.78 -17.52
CA GLY A 285 -24.38 -9.82 -17.07
C GLY A 285 -23.78 -10.93 -16.20
N LYS A 286 -22.48 -10.84 -15.85
CA LYS A 286 -21.82 -11.77 -14.94
C LYS A 286 -21.40 -11.09 -13.64
N PRO A 287 -21.47 -11.78 -12.49
CA PRO A 287 -20.93 -11.26 -11.24
C PRO A 287 -19.41 -11.21 -11.28
N ASN A 288 -18.82 -10.27 -10.56
CA ASN A 288 -17.38 -10.28 -10.30
C ASN A 288 -16.98 -11.40 -9.32
N ALA A 289 -15.69 -11.58 -9.06
CA ALA A 289 -15.21 -12.64 -8.17
C ALA A 289 -15.73 -12.55 -6.71
N ALA A 290 -16.28 -11.41 -6.32
CA ALA A 290 -16.95 -11.23 -5.02
C ALA A 290 -18.49 -11.41 -5.09
N GLY A 291 -19.05 -11.81 -6.22
CA GLY A 291 -20.47 -12.11 -6.41
C GLY A 291 -21.35 -10.90 -6.68
N TRP A 292 -20.80 -9.76 -7.10
CA TRP A 292 -21.59 -8.57 -7.39
C TRP A 292 -21.79 -8.38 -8.89
N LEU A 293 -23.04 -8.19 -9.32
CA LEU A 293 -23.34 -7.67 -10.65
C LEU A 293 -23.05 -6.18 -10.69
N LEU A 294 -22.10 -5.81 -11.53
CA LEU A 294 -21.67 -4.42 -11.68
C LEU A 294 -22.23 -3.85 -12.99
N PRO A 295 -22.49 -2.52 -13.07
CA PRO A 295 -22.88 -1.89 -14.31
C PRO A 295 -21.75 -1.99 -15.35
N ASP A 296 -22.11 -2.05 -16.64
CA ASP A 296 -21.16 -2.13 -17.72
C ASP A 296 -20.08 -1.07 -17.66
N GLY A 297 -18.84 -1.48 -17.89
CA GLY A 297 -17.64 -0.65 -17.81
C GLY A 297 -16.88 -0.88 -16.50
N HIS A 298 -15.68 -0.32 -16.41
CA HIS A 298 -14.78 -0.52 -15.26
C HIS A 298 -14.81 0.68 -14.29
N ASN A 299 -15.99 1.24 -14.05
CA ASN A 299 -16.15 2.45 -13.23
C ASN A 299 -16.67 2.18 -11.81
N ILE A 300 -17.11 0.96 -11.53
CA ILE A 300 -17.45 0.51 -10.19
C ILE A 300 -16.56 -0.67 -9.83
N HIS A 301 -15.96 -0.59 -8.63
CA HIS A 301 -15.29 -1.72 -8.00
C HIS A 301 -16.00 -2.03 -6.68
N ARG A 302 -16.32 -3.29 -6.42
CA ARG A 302 -17.03 -3.72 -5.22
C ARG A 302 -16.56 -5.09 -4.74
N ARG A 303 -16.13 -5.14 -3.48
CA ARG A 303 -15.72 -6.37 -2.78
C ARG A 303 -16.61 -6.61 -1.55
N TYR A 304 -17.12 -5.54 -0.96
CA TYR A 304 -17.83 -5.57 0.31
C TYR A 304 -19.26 -5.12 0.16
N PRO A 305 -20.18 -5.59 1.04
CA PRO A 305 -21.59 -5.19 0.98
C PRO A 305 -21.78 -3.67 1.08
N GLU A 306 -21.08 -3.03 1.99
CA GLU A 306 -21.38 -1.66 2.45
C GLU A 306 -20.68 -0.56 1.66
N VAL A 307 -19.64 -0.89 0.89
CA VAL A 307 -18.81 0.08 0.16
C VAL A 307 -18.59 -0.30 -1.28
N ALA A 308 -18.72 0.67 -2.17
CA ALA A 308 -18.24 0.54 -3.54
C ALA A 308 -17.36 1.75 -3.92
N ILE A 309 -16.42 1.49 -4.82
CA ILE A 309 -15.54 2.51 -5.40
C ILE A 309 -16.19 3.00 -6.68
N LEU A 310 -16.33 4.33 -6.80
CA LEU A 310 -16.66 5.00 -8.04
C LEU A 310 -15.37 5.51 -8.69
N ILE A 311 -15.10 5.07 -9.90
CA ILE A 311 -13.92 5.45 -10.67
C ILE A 311 -14.29 6.54 -11.67
N PRO A 312 -13.88 7.81 -11.43
CA PRO A 312 -14.10 8.89 -12.37
C PRO A 312 -13.36 8.63 -13.69
N ASP A 313 -14.05 8.83 -14.78
CA ASP A 313 -13.57 8.59 -16.13
C ASP A 313 -13.81 9.84 -17.00
N THR A 314 -13.65 10.99 -16.39
CA THR A 314 -14.01 12.28 -16.97
C THR A 314 -13.05 12.73 -18.07
N MET A 315 -11.81 12.30 -17.99
CA MET A 315 -10.73 12.52 -18.97
C MET A 315 -9.95 11.21 -19.23
N GLY A 316 -10.63 10.07 -19.07
CA GLY A 316 -9.97 8.81 -18.84
C GLY A 316 -9.50 8.68 -17.38
N ARG A 317 -9.06 7.49 -16.99
CA ARG A 317 -8.49 7.27 -15.66
C ARG A 317 -7.15 7.96 -15.58
N ALA A 318 -7.07 9.11 -14.92
CA ALA A 318 -5.86 9.90 -14.81
C ALA A 318 -5.32 9.92 -13.38
N CYS A 319 -3.99 9.87 -13.26
CA CYS A 319 -3.26 10.12 -12.04
C CYS A 319 -2.34 11.32 -12.21
N GLY A 320 -2.00 12.00 -11.11
CA GLY A 320 -1.04 13.11 -11.11
C GLY A 320 0.42 12.65 -11.19
N GLY A 321 0.68 11.35 -11.14
CA GLY A 321 1.99 10.73 -11.24
C GLY A 321 1.88 9.21 -11.26
N LEU A 322 2.93 8.55 -11.75
CA LEU A 322 3.03 7.10 -11.76
C LEU A 322 3.70 6.60 -10.48
N CYS A 323 3.06 5.66 -9.82
CA CYS A 323 3.65 4.92 -8.71
C CYS A 323 4.24 3.62 -9.25
N ALA A 324 5.55 3.38 -9.07
CA ALA A 324 6.19 2.12 -9.48
C ALA A 324 5.60 0.89 -8.75
N SER A 325 4.98 1.10 -7.58
CA SER A 325 4.25 0.08 -6.81
C SER A 325 2.75 0.01 -7.13
N CYS A 326 2.31 0.56 -8.27
CA CYS A 326 0.89 0.62 -8.61
C CYS A 326 0.30 -0.78 -8.80
N GLN A 327 -0.69 -1.14 -7.99
CA GLN A 327 -1.41 -2.42 -8.12
C GLN A 327 -2.25 -2.50 -9.39
N ARG A 328 -2.50 -1.35 -10.04
CA ARG A 328 -3.24 -1.25 -11.31
C ARG A 328 -2.31 -1.10 -12.51
N MET A 329 -1.09 -1.65 -12.44
CA MET A 329 -0.14 -1.61 -13.56
C MET A 329 -0.73 -2.27 -14.82
N TYR A 330 -1.57 -3.29 -14.65
CA TYR A 330 -2.32 -3.92 -15.74
C TYR A 330 -3.29 -2.96 -16.46
N ASP A 331 -3.81 -1.92 -15.79
CA ASP A 331 -4.65 -0.89 -16.43
C ASP A 331 -3.81 0.02 -17.35
N PHE A 332 -2.55 0.31 -16.99
CA PHE A 332 -1.62 0.98 -17.89
C PHE A 332 -1.26 0.12 -19.09
N GLN A 333 -0.97 -1.16 -18.86
CA GLN A 333 -0.66 -2.12 -19.92
C GLN A 333 -1.82 -2.28 -20.91
N SER A 334 -3.07 -2.30 -20.42
CA SER A 334 -4.28 -2.39 -21.25
C SER A 334 -4.75 -1.04 -21.79
N LYS A 335 -4.02 0.05 -21.55
CA LYS A 335 -4.34 1.44 -21.94
C LYS A 335 -5.62 2.01 -21.33
N ARG A 336 -6.20 1.36 -20.32
CA ARG A 336 -7.34 1.89 -19.56
C ARG A 336 -6.94 3.06 -18.66
N LEU A 337 -5.70 3.04 -18.17
CA LEU A 337 -5.08 4.11 -17.40
C LEU A 337 -3.87 4.63 -18.18
N ASN A 338 -3.79 5.92 -18.44
CA ASN A 338 -2.65 6.52 -19.14
C ASN A 338 -2.47 8.00 -18.76
N PHE A 339 -1.43 8.63 -19.32
CA PHE A 339 -1.10 10.05 -19.13
C PHE A 339 -1.25 10.88 -20.42
N GLU A 340 -1.95 10.35 -21.43
CA GLU A 340 -2.23 11.02 -22.69
C GLU A 340 -3.61 11.66 -22.64
N PHE A 341 -3.73 12.72 -21.87
CA PHE A 341 -5.01 13.37 -21.55
C PHE A 341 -5.81 13.83 -22.80
N ASP A 342 -5.12 14.10 -23.90
CA ASP A 342 -5.74 14.57 -25.14
C ASP A 342 -6.39 13.45 -25.97
N THR A 343 -6.01 12.19 -25.72
CA THR A 343 -6.47 11.03 -26.51
C THR A 343 -7.59 10.24 -25.84
N LEU A 344 -7.84 10.49 -24.55
CA LEU A 344 -8.84 9.79 -23.75
C LEU A 344 -10.24 10.36 -23.99
N ARG A 345 -10.87 9.96 -25.10
CA ARG A 345 -12.27 10.32 -25.37
C ARG A 345 -13.17 9.15 -25.00
N PRO A 346 -14.08 9.32 -24.01
CA PRO A 346 -15.06 8.29 -23.68
C PRO A 346 -16.02 8.02 -24.85
N LYS A 347 -16.47 6.79 -24.99
CA LYS A 347 -17.44 6.39 -26.01
C LYS A 347 -18.84 6.97 -25.81
N GLU A 348 -19.15 7.39 -24.59
CA GLU A 348 -20.40 8.05 -24.20
C GLU A 348 -20.10 9.32 -23.41
N THR A 349 -21.06 10.24 -23.29
CA THR A 349 -20.90 11.44 -22.47
C THR A 349 -20.78 11.04 -21.00
N TRP A 350 -19.91 11.75 -20.28
CA TRP A 350 -19.70 11.50 -18.84
C TRP A 350 -21.00 11.66 -18.03
N GLU A 351 -21.83 12.62 -18.38
CA GLU A 351 -23.10 12.87 -17.70
C GLU A 351 -24.07 11.68 -17.85
N LYS A 352 -24.13 11.06 -19.03
CA LYS A 352 -24.95 9.86 -19.27
C LYS A 352 -24.42 8.68 -18.46
N LYS A 353 -23.09 8.47 -18.48
CA LYS A 353 -22.41 7.43 -17.73
C LYS A 353 -22.63 7.62 -16.23
N LEU A 354 -22.42 8.82 -15.71
CA LEU A 354 -22.57 9.15 -14.30
C LEU A 354 -24.01 8.88 -13.78
N ARG A 355 -25.03 9.20 -14.58
CA ARG A 355 -26.44 8.88 -14.23
C ARG A 355 -26.66 7.38 -14.05
N ARG A 356 -26.13 6.56 -14.95
CA ARG A 356 -26.20 5.10 -14.85
C ARG A 356 -25.46 4.57 -13.62
N LEU A 357 -24.27 5.10 -13.35
CA LEU A 357 -23.50 4.72 -12.16
C LEU A 357 -24.19 5.12 -10.86
N MET A 358 -24.83 6.29 -10.82
CA MET A 358 -25.60 6.71 -9.65
C MET A 358 -26.85 5.87 -9.44
N ALA A 359 -27.51 5.41 -10.51
CA ALA A 359 -28.64 4.48 -10.41
C ALA A 359 -28.25 3.17 -9.71
N TYR A 360 -27.04 2.66 -9.97
CA TYR A 360 -26.51 1.49 -9.26
C TYR A 360 -26.47 1.70 -7.74
N PHE A 361 -25.94 2.86 -7.27
CA PHE A 361 -25.92 3.17 -5.82
C PHE A 361 -27.31 3.42 -5.24
N GLU A 362 -28.21 4.01 -6.01
CA GLU A 362 -29.57 4.32 -5.58
C GLU A 362 -30.42 3.06 -5.36
N GLU A 363 -30.30 2.10 -6.26
CA GLU A 363 -31.05 0.86 -6.26
C GLU A 363 -30.46 -0.23 -5.34
N ASP A 364 -29.19 -0.09 -4.93
CA ASP A 364 -28.54 -1.07 -4.06
C ASP A 364 -29.03 -0.98 -2.61
N THR A 365 -29.32 -2.12 -2.01
CA THR A 365 -29.89 -2.21 -0.65
C THR A 365 -28.88 -2.03 0.47
N GLN A 366 -27.57 -2.18 0.20
CA GLN A 366 -26.53 -2.34 1.20
C GLN A 366 -25.52 -1.18 1.24
N LEU A 367 -25.34 -0.48 0.11
CA LEU A 367 -24.31 0.54 -0.02
C LEU A 367 -24.61 1.80 0.81
N ARG A 368 -23.69 2.12 1.71
CA ARG A 368 -23.73 3.30 2.58
C ARG A 368 -22.40 4.09 2.60
N ASP A 369 -21.40 3.64 1.86
CA ASP A 369 -20.08 4.26 1.74
C ASP A 369 -19.66 4.30 0.26
N ILE A 370 -19.39 5.49 -0.26
CA ILE A 370 -18.86 5.68 -1.60
C ILE A 370 -17.43 6.21 -1.51
N LEU A 371 -16.49 5.49 -2.14
CA LEU A 371 -15.12 5.95 -2.33
C LEU A 371 -14.91 6.34 -3.79
N ILE A 372 -14.65 7.61 -4.04
CA ILE A 372 -14.36 8.12 -5.38
C ILE A 372 -12.83 8.11 -5.55
N THR A 373 -12.32 7.23 -6.42
CA THR A 373 -10.87 7.05 -6.68
C THR A 373 -10.67 6.17 -7.90
N GLY A 374 -9.46 5.74 -8.20
CA GLY A 374 -9.21 4.68 -9.23
C GLY A 374 -8.55 5.07 -10.56
N GLY A 375 -8.09 6.17 -10.73
CA GLY A 375 -7.01 7.08 -10.91
C GLY A 375 -6.90 7.86 -9.58
N ASP A 376 -6.96 9.14 -9.71
CA ASP A 376 -6.94 10.06 -8.58
C ASP A 376 -8.18 10.96 -8.64
N ALA A 377 -8.96 11.00 -7.57
CA ALA A 377 -10.23 11.74 -7.55
C ALA A 377 -10.03 13.24 -7.80
N LEU A 378 -8.93 13.82 -7.33
CA LEU A 378 -8.65 15.25 -7.45
C LEU A 378 -8.01 15.65 -8.78
N MET A 379 -7.72 14.69 -9.68
CA MET A 379 -7.32 14.99 -11.05
C MET A 379 -8.46 15.58 -11.87
N SER A 380 -9.71 15.32 -11.51
CA SER A 380 -10.87 15.95 -12.15
C SER A 380 -10.80 17.47 -11.99
N GLN A 381 -11.22 18.22 -13.01
CA GLN A 381 -11.38 19.66 -12.90
C GLN A 381 -12.42 20.00 -11.82
N ASN A 382 -12.31 21.17 -11.20
CA ASN A 382 -13.22 21.61 -10.14
C ASN A 382 -14.70 21.48 -10.54
N LYS A 383 -15.07 21.97 -11.73
CA LYS A 383 -16.43 21.86 -12.26
C LYS A 383 -16.89 20.40 -12.37
N THR A 384 -16.03 19.53 -12.84
CA THR A 384 -16.36 18.10 -13.02
C THR A 384 -16.50 17.40 -11.66
N LEU A 385 -15.60 17.68 -10.73
CA LEU A 385 -15.69 17.14 -9.37
C LEU A 385 -16.97 17.63 -8.68
N GLY A 386 -17.29 18.92 -8.80
CA GLY A 386 -18.55 19.46 -8.31
C GLY A 386 -19.78 18.74 -8.88
N ASN A 387 -19.78 18.47 -10.19
CA ASN A 387 -20.86 17.72 -10.84
C ASN A 387 -20.97 16.27 -10.32
N ILE A 388 -19.85 15.62 -10.04
CA ILE A 388 -19.83 14.26 -9.46
C ILE A 388 -20.42 14.29 -8.04
N LEU A 389 -19.96 15.21 -7.20
CA LEU A 389 -20.44 15.36 -5.83
C LEU A 389 -21.94 15.73 -5.80
N ASP A 390 -22.39 16.59 -6.71
CA ASP A 390 -23.80 16.92 -6.88
C ASP A 390 -24.65 15.72 -7.31
N ALA A 391 -24.14 14.88 -8.18
CA ALA A 391 -24.79 13.63 -8.58
C ALA A 391 -24.92 12.65 -7.39
N VAL A 392 -23.88 12.54 -6.57
CA VAL A 392 -23.90 11.74 -5.33
C VAL A 392 -24.94 12.30 -4.35
N TYR A 393 -24.99 13.63 -4.16
CA TYR A 393 -26.01 14.25 -3.33
C TYR A 393 -27.43 13.95 -3.81
N ARG A 394 -27.71 14.17 -5.09
CA ARG A 394 -29.03 13.90 -5.68
C ARG A 394 -29.44 12.44 -5.57
N MET A 395 -28.50 11.52 -5.78
CA MET A 395 -28.72 10.09 -5.58
C MET A 395 -29.12 9.80 -4.13
N ALA A 396 -28.36 10.33 -3.16
CA ALA A 396 -28.66 10.12 -1.74
C ALA A 396 -30.02 10.69 -1.33
N VAL A 397 -30.40 11.87 -1.84
CA VAL A 397 -31.74 12.47 -1.64
C VAL A 397 -32.86 11.57 -2.17
N ARG A 398 -32.72 11.06 -3.40
CA ARG A 398 -33.74 10.17 -4.01
C ARG A 398 -33.85 8.86 -3.24
N LYS A 399 -32.72 8.25 -2.86
CA LYS A 399 -32.71 7.03 -2.07
C LYS A 399 -33.41 7.20 -0.72
N ARG A 400 -33.13 8.29 -0.03
CA ARG A 400 -33.75 8.65 1.25
C ARG A 400 -35.27 8.91 1.10
N LYS A 401 -35.67 9.63 0.04
CA LYS A 401 -37.08 9.88 -0.23
C LYS A 401 -37.84 8.57 -0.50
N ALA A 402 -37.26 7.68 -1.33
CA ALA A 402 -37.86 6.37 -1.59
C ALA A 402 -37.97 5.51 -0.31
N ASN A 403 -37.03 5.63 0.62
CA ASN A 403 -37.10 4.94 1.89
C ASN A 403 -38.26 5.40 2.80
N GLN A 404 -38.74 6.63 2.65
CA GLN A 404 -39.91 7.10 3.40
C GLN A 404 -41.18 6.36 3.03
N GLU A 405 -41.25 5.86 1.80
CA GLU A 405 -42.39 5.12 1.27
C GLU A 405 -42.28 3.58 1.48
N ARG A 406 -41.04 3.09 1.81
CA ARG A 406 -40.82 1.65 2.06
C ARG A 406 -41.26 1.25 3.47
N PRO A 407 -41.82 0.05 3.62
CA PRO A 407 -42.09 -0.53 4.93
C PRO A 407 -40.83 -0.65 5.79
N GLU A 408 -41.02 -0.66 7.12
CA GLU A 408 -39.90 -0.93 8.03
C GLU A 408 -39.42 -2.38 7.79
N GLY A 409 -38.08 -2.55 7.69
CA GLY A 409 -37.46 -3.85 7.30
C GLY A 409 -37.20 -4.01 5.81
N GLU A 410 -37.81 -3.19 4.94
CA GLU A 410 -37.56 -3.17 3.48
C GLU A 410 -36.77 -1.92 3.04
N LYS A 411 -36.40 -1.07 3.98
CA LYS A 411 -35.63 0.13 3.69
C LYS A 411 -34.24 -0.22 3.22
N TYR A 412 -33.71 0.58 2.30
CA TYR A 412 -32.34 0.46 1.80
C TYR A 412 -31.38 1.23 2.70
N ALA A 413 -30.14 0.76 2.79
CA ALA A 413 -29.08 1.49 3.48
C ALA A 413 -28.87 2.87 2.83
N GLU A 414 -28.90 3.93 3.64
CA GLU A 414 -28.67 5.30 3.19
C GLU A 414 -27.17 5.65 3.23
N LEU A 415 -26.75 6.55 2.36
CA LEU A 415 -25.36 6.97 2.29
C LEU A 415 -24.96 7.69 3.58
N GLN A 416 -23.90 7.20 4.24
CA GLN A 416 -23.36 7.74 5.50
C GLN A 416 -21.99 8.36 5.32
N ARG A 417 -21.22 7.91 4.32
CA ARG A 417 -19.83 8.27 4.12
C ARG A 417 -19.52 8.56 2.65
N VAL A 418 -18.81 9.66 2.42
CA VAL A 418 -18.21 9.99 1.12
C VAL A 418 -16.72 10.15 1.30
N ARG A 419 -15.94 9.45 0.48
CA ARG A 419 -14.48 9.50 0.50
C ARG A 419 -13.93 9.88 -0.87
N LEU A 420 -12.88 10.70 -0.88
CA LEU A 420 -12.09 11.01 -2.07
C LEU A 420 -10.69 10.45 -1.90
N GLY A 421 -10.31 9.49 -2.74
CA GLY A 421 -8.97 8.92 -2.73
C GLY A 421 -8.05 9.72 -3.63
N SER A 422 -6.99 10.30 -3.05
CA SER A 422 -6.05 11.13 -3.80
C SER A 422 -4.65 11.10 -3.23
N ARG A 423 -3.66 10.96 -4.11
CA ARG A 423 -2.25 11.15 -3.77
C ARG A 423 -1.76 12.59 -4.01
N LEU A 424 -2.59 13.46 -4.59
CA LEU A 424 -2.17 14.83 -4.93
C LEU A 424 -1.74 15.66 -3.73
N PRO A 425 -2.28 15.50 -2.50
CA PRO A 425 -1.73 16.19 -1.34
C PRO A 425 -0.22 15.95 -1.12
N ALA A 426 0.30 14.76 -1.47
CA ALA A 426 1.72 14.44 -1.43
C ALA A 426 2.43 14.74 -2.76
N TYR A 427 1.79 14.42 -3.88
CA TYR A 427 2.41 14.38 -5.20
C TYR A 427 2.38 15.72 -5.95
N LEU A 428 1.34 16.51 -5.72
CA LEU A 428 1.09 17.81 -6.38
C LEU A 428 0.19 18.70 -5.50
N PRO A 429 0.67 19.16 -4.33
CA PRO A 429 -0.15 19.87 -3.35
C PRO A 429 -0.77 21.18 -3.87
N MET A 430 -0.19 21.81 -4.91
CA MET A 430 -0.73 22.99 -5.57
C MET A 430 -2.12 22.75 -6.18
N ARG A 431 -2.53 21.49 -6.36
CA ARG A 431 -3.89 21.14 -6.78
C ARG A 431 -4.93 21.51 -5.72
N ILE A 432 -4.53 21.61 -4.45
CA ILE A 432 -5.41 21.98 -3.35
C ILE A 432 -5.55 23.51 -3.32
N ASN A 433 -6.27 24.04 -4.29
CA ASN A 433 -6.53 25.47 -4.41
C ASN A 433 -7.89 25.85 -3.78
N ASP A 434 -8.10 27.14 -3.60
CA ASP A 434 -9.27 27.67 -2.90
C ASP A 434 -10.60 27.28 -3.60
N GLY A 435 -10.62 27.23 -4.94
CA GLY A 435 -11.79 26.78 -5.67
C GLY A 435 -12.14 25.30 -5.45
N LEU A 436 -11.16 24.43 -5.20
CA LEU A 436 -11.41 23.06 -4.78
C LEU A 436 -11.96 23.04 -3.35
N VAL A 437 -11.34 23.78 -2.46
CA VAL A 437 -11.72 23.86 -1.04
C VAL A 437 -13.19 24.30 -0.90
N GLU A 438 -13.60 25.29 -1.70
CA GLU A 438 -14.98 25.79 -1.70
C GLU A 438 -15.99 24.70 -2.12
N ILE A 439 -15.73 24.00 -3.22
CA ILE A 439 -16.58 22.89 -3.67
C ILE A 439 -16.72 21.81 -2.59
N LEU A 440 -15.64 21.49 -1.90
CA LEU A 440 -15.65 20.48 -0.84
C LEU A 440 -16.46 20.96 0.38
N ARG A 441 -16.34 22.25 0.74
CA ARG A 441 -17.10 22.88 1.83
C ARG A 441 -18.59 22.89 1.53
N GLU A 442 -18.98 23.44 0.38
CA GLU A 442 -20.38 23.51 -0.08
C GLU A 442 -21.03 22.11 -0.14
N PHE A 443 -20.30 21.13 -0.67
CA PHE A 443 -20.81 19.77 -0.70
C PHE A 443 -21.04 19.22 0.70
N LYS A 444 -20.07 19.38 1.62
CA LYS A 444 -20.21 18.91 3.01
C LYS A 444 -21.39 19.54 3.70
N GLU A 445 -21.51 20.87 3.64
CA GLU A 445 -22.62 21.61 4.24
C GLU A 445 -23.97 21.07 3.75
N LYS A 446 -24.14 20.97 2.45
CA LYS A 446 -25.35 20.47 1.81
C LYS A 446 -25.64 19.01 2.15
N ALA A 447 -24.63 18.13 2.07
CA ALA A 447 -24.79 16.70 2.27
C ALA A 447 -25.02 16.32 3.74
N SER A 448 -24.49 17.11 4.68
CA SER A 448 -24.74 16.89 6.11
C SER A 448 -26.23 17.04 6.47
N THR A 449 -26.99 17.91 5.78
CA THR A 449 -28.43 18.11 6.04
C THR A 449 -29.29 16.89 5.71
N ILE A 450 -28.79 15.97 4.88
CA ILE A 450 -29.48 14.75 4.48
C ILE A 450 -28.96 13.49 5.16
N GLY A 451 -28.16 13.63 6.24
CA GLY A 451 -27.72 12.53 7.07
C GLY A 451 -26.40 11.91 6.66
N ILE A 452 -25.67 12.44 5.68
CA ILE A 452 -24.31 12.03 5.42
C ILE A 452 -23.41 12.59 6.53
N ARG A 453 -22.68 11.72 7.22
CA ARG A 453 -21.97 12.09 8.46
C ARG A 453 -20.47 12.18 8.31
N GLN A 454 -19.88 11.47 7.33
CA GLN A 454 -18.44 11.41 7.15
C GLN A 454 -18.01 11.85 5.76
N PHE A 455 -17.03 12.76 5.76
CA PHE A 455 -16.39 13.32 4.57
C PHE A 455 -14.89 13.17 4.75
N ILE A 456 -14.26 12.30 3.96
CA ILE A 456 -12.87 11.88 4.17
C ILE A 456 -12.05 12.06 2.90
N ILE A 457 -10.92 12.73 3.02
CA ILE A 457 -9.86 12.71 2.01
C ILE A 457 -8.91 11.58 2.39
N GLN A 458 -8.87 10.54 1.58
CA GLN A 458 -8.03 9.38 1.78
C GLN A 458 -6.72 9.58 1.01
N THR A 459 -5.67 9.99 1.73
CA THR A 459 -4.39 10.34 1.13
C THR A 459 -3.44 9.14 1.06
N HIS A 460 -2.30 9.38 0.40
CA HIS A 460 -1.25 8.40 0.28
C HIS A 460 0.12 9.10 0.37
N PHE A 461 0.56 9.38 1.59
CA PHE A 461 1.93 9.76 1.91
C PHE A 461 2.74 8.49 2.19
N GLN A 462 3.87 8.37 1.55
CA GLN A 462 4.76 7.20 1.63
C GLN A 462 5.94 7.41 2.56
N THR A 463 6.38 8.65 2.68
CA THR A 463 7.58 9.01 3.45
C THR A 463 7.36 10.36 4.13
N PRO A 464 8.01 10.61 5.30
CA PRO A 464 8.00 11.93 5.93
C PRO A 464 8.51 13.05 5.02
N LEU A 465 9.37 12.74 4.05
CA LEU A 465 9.93 13.70 3.09
C LEU A 465 8.88 14.30 2.14
N GLU A 466 7.77 13.60 1.90
CA GLU A 466 6.64 14.12 1.11
C GLU A 466 5.82 15.16 1.88
N VAL A 467 5.95 15.23 3.20
CA VAL A 467 5.27 16.23 4.03
C VAL A 467 6.05 17.52 3.99
N THR A 468 5.87 18.26 2.92
CA THR A 468 6.51 19.54 2.63
C THR A 468 5.68 20.71 3.16
N PRO A 469 6.20 21.95 3.22
CA PRO A 469 5.38 23.12 3.55
C PRO A 469 4.14 23.26 2.65
N GLU A 470 4.27 23.00 1.35
CA GLU A 470 3.16 23.05 0.40
C GLU A 470 2.14 21.93 0.67
N ALA A 471 2.59 20.74 1.02
CA ALA A 471 1.71 19.63 1.40
C ALA A 471 0.99 19.92 2.74
N ALA A 472 1.69 20.48 3.71
CA ALA A 472 1.12 20.88 5.00
C ALA A 472 0.04 21.95 4.83
N GLU A 473 0.27 22.94 3.95
CA GLU A 473 -0.73 23.96 3.61
C GLU A 473 -1.96 23.34 2.92
N GLY A 474 -1.74 22.41 1.97
CA GLY A 474 -2.83 21.67 1.33
C GLY A 474 -3.67 20.88 2.34
N ILE A 475 -3.03 20.18 3.28
CA ILE A 475 -3.69 19.47 4.38
C ILE A 475 -4.52 20.44 5.21
N ARG A 476 -3.94 21.58 5.63
CA ARG A 476 -4.64 22.60 6.41
C ARG A 476 -5.90 23.11 5.69
N LYS A 477 -5.81 23.37 4.40
CA LYS A 477 -6.94 23.82 3.57
C LYS A 477 -8.06 22.77 3.51
N LEU A 478 -7.72 21.50 3.32
CA LEU A 478 -8.70 20.40 3.29
C LEU A 478 -9.40 20.24 4.65
N LEU A 479 -8.65 20.31 5.75
CA LEU A 479 -9.23 20.29 7.10
C LEU A 479 -10.14 21.49 7.36
N ALA A 480 -9.76 22.68 6.88
CA ALA A 480 -10.59 23.89 6.97
C ALA A 480 -11.89 23.81 6.15
N ALA A 481 -11.94 23.00 5.09
CA ALA A 481 -13.19 22.65 4.41
C ALA A 481 -14.08 21.68 5.23
N GLY A 482 -13.61 21.25 6.39
CA GLY A 482 -14.31 20.35 7.30
C GLY A 482 -14.24 18.87 6.92
N TRP A 483 -13.36 18.48 6.00
CA TRP A 483 -13.10 17.09 5.67
C TRP A 483 -12.03 16.50 6.60
N LEU A 484 -12.24 15.29 7.06
CA LEU A 484 -11.20 14.54 7.75
C LEU A 484 -10.19 14.00 6.73
N ILE A 485 -8.96 13.78 7.19
CA ILE A 485 -7.92 13.24 6.32
C ILE A 485 -7.35 11.98 6.97
N ASP A 486 -7.35 10.89 6.21
CA ASP A 486 -6.67 9.67 6.57
C ASP A 486 -5.57 9.33 5.56
N ASN A 487 -4.56 8.59 6.01
CA ASN A 487 -3.44 8.16 5.17
C ASN A 487 -3.43 6.64 5.00
N GLN A 488 -3.25 6.19 3.77
CA GLN A 488 -2.95 4.81 3.42
C GLN A 488 -1.50 4.71 2.95
N LEU A 489 -0.76 3.76 3.51
CA LEU A 489 0.63 3.51 3.18
C LEU A 489 0.79 2.18 2.47
N VAL A 490 1.56 2.13 1.40
CA VAL A 490 2.05 0.88 0.81
C VAL A 490 3.39 0.51 1.47
N TYR A 491 3.43 -0.64 2.13
CA TYR A 491 4.59 -1.09 2.90
C TYR A 491 5.62 -1.75 1.98
N ASN A 492 6.33 -0.92 1.22
CA ASN A 492 7.43 -1.34 0.38
C ASN A 492 8.74 -1.44 1.17
N VAL A 493 9.79 -2.01 0.58
CA VAL A 493 11.08 -2.23 1.25
C VAL A 493 11.64 -0.91 1.81
N ALA A 494 11.63 0.17 1.03
CA ALA A 494 12.17 1.45 1.48
C ALA A 494 11.38 2.07 2.65
N ALA A 495 10.04 1.98 2.63
CA ALA A 495 9.19 2.48 3.71
C ALA A 495 9.22 1.58 4.95
N SER A 496 9.60 0.32 4.80
CA SER A 496 9.63 -0.66 5.89
C SER A 496 10.85 -0.56 6.79
N ARG A 497 11.79 0.32 6.49
CA ARG A 497 12.99 0.52 7.30
C ARG A 497 12.63 0.98 8.71
N ARG A 498 13.43 0.57 9.70
CA ARG A 498 13.16 0.79 11.13
C ARG A 498 12.88 2.27 11.44
N GLY A 499 11.77 2.53 12.12
CA GLY A 499 11.36 3.87 12.54
C GLY A 499 10.78 4.76 11.46
N HIS A 500 10.87 4.40 10.17
CA HIS A 500 10.42 5.22 9.07
C HIS A 500 8.90 5.47 9.09
N THR A 501 8.09 4.42 9.22
CA THR A 501 6.63 4.53 9.32
C THR A 501 6.20 5.23 10.61
N THR A 502 6.94 5.03 11.70
CA THR A 502 6.71 5.73 12.96
C THR A 502 6.90 7.24 12.79
N ARG A 503 7.98 7.66 12.10
CA ARG A 503 8.21 9.07 11.79
C ARG A 503 7.10 9.67 10.93
N LEU A 504 6.66 8.93 9.90
CA LEU A 504 5.56 9.37 9.07
C LEU A 504 4.28 9.59 9.89
N ARG A 505 3.92 8.66 10.80
CA ARG A 505 2.78 8.81 11.71
C ARG A 505 2.91 10.08 12.56
N GLN A 506 4.09 10.33 13.14
CA GLN A 506 4.32 11.53 13.96
C GLN A 506 4.06 12.82 13.18
N VAL A 507 4.66 12.93 11.98
CA VAL A 507 4.57 14.15 11.17
C VAL A 507 3.13 14.38 10.68
N LEU A 508 2.45 13.32 10.24
CA LEU A 508 1.06 13.39 9.80
C LEU A 508 0.10 13.73 10.95
N ASN A 509 0.30 13.13 12.14
CA ASN A 509 -0.52 13.43 13.31
C ASN A 509 -0.41 14.89 13.74
N GLN A 510 0.77 15.50 13.65
CA GLN A 510 0.96 16.93 13.94
C GLN A 510 0.12 17.84 13.05
N LEU A 511 -0.18 17.41 11.84
CA LEU A 511 -0.99 18.12 10.85
C LEU A 511 -2.48 17.76 10.90
N GLY A 512 -2.91 16.88 11.79
CA GLY A 512 -4.31 16.49 11.91
C GLY A 512 -4.72 15.30 11.02
N VAL A 513 -3.77 14.59 10.45
CA VAL A 513 -3.99 13.40 9.63
C VAL A 513 -3.84 12.16 10.50
N VAL A 514 -4.79 11.22 10.40
CA VAL A 514 -4.68 9.90 11.02
C VAL A 514 -4.25 8.86 9.99
N CYS A 515 -3.49 7.87 10.41
CA CYS A 515 -3.15 6.73 9.55
C CYS A 515 -4.28 5.70 9.60
N TYR A 516 -4.62 5.09 8.45
CA TYR A 516 -5.77 4.20 8.31
C TYR A 516 -5.40 2.76 7.94
N TYR A 517 -4.56 2.59 6.91
CA TYR A 517 -4.01 1.29 6.53
C TYR A 517 -2.52 1.38 6.24
N THR A 518 -1.80 0.31 6.61
CA THR A 518 -0.46 0.00 6.12
C THR A 518 -0.57 -1.30 5.33
N PHE A 519 -0.48 -1.20 4.01
CA PHE A 519 -0.68 -2.31 3.09
C PHE A 519 0.62 -3.08 2.85
N SER A 520 0.67 -4.33 3.30
CA SER A 520 1.49 -5.34 2.66
C SER A 520 0.76 -5.86 1.42
N VAL A 521 1.48 -6.15 0.36
CA VAL A 521 0.92 -6.64 -0.89
C VAL A 521 1.62 -7.91 -1.27
N LYS A 522 0.86 -9.00 -1.41
CA LYS A 522 1.31 -10.13 -2.20
C LYS A 522 1.05 -9.75 -3.65
N GLY A 523 2.10 -9.52 -4.40
CA GLY A 523 2.04 -9.24 -5.81
C GLY A 523 2.35 -10.48 -6.64
N PHE A 524 2.20 -10.33 -7.93
CA PHE A 524 2.80 -11.21 -8.91
C PHE A 524 4.32 -10.99 -8.95
N GLU A 525 4.99 -11.65 -9.84
CA GLU A 525 6.45 -11.60 -9.98
C GLU A 525 6.99 -10.16 -10.13
N GLU A 526 6.25 -9.28 -10.81
CA GLU A 526 6.59 -7.87 -10.98
C GLU A 526 6.77 -7.09 -9.67
N ASN A 527 6.20 -7.58 -8.57
CA ASN A 527 6.21 -6.91 -7.27
C ASN A 527 7.27 -7.48 -6.30
N ASN A 528 8.00 -8.51 -6.68
CA ASN A 528 8.95 -9.19 -5.78
C ASN A 528 10.04 -8.25 -5.23
N ALA A 529 10.52 -7.31 -6.04
CA ALA A 529 11.52 -6.35 -5.59
C ALA A 529 10.97 -5.24 -4.70
N VAL A 530 9.67 -4.95 -4.80
CA VAL A 530 9.06 -3.74 -4.18
C VAL A 530 8.52 -4.03 -2.79
N PHE A 531 7.83 -5.17 -2.59
CA PHE A 531 7.10 -5.42 -1.35
C PHE A 531 7.89 -6.22 -0.32
N THR A 532 7.54 -6.00 0.95
CA THR A 532 8.17 -6.65 2.11
C THR A 532 7.54 -8.02 2.39
N PRO A 533 8.25 -8.93 3.06
CA PRO A 533 7.62 -10.10 3.66
C PRO A 533 6.68 -9.71 4.81
N ASN A 534 5.64 -10.52 5.03
CA ASN A 534 4.64 -10.25 6.09
C ASN A 534 5.25 -10.27 7.50
N SER A 535 6.32 -11.05 7.70
CA SER A 535 7.07 -11.05 8.96
C SER A 535 7.57 -9.66 9.35
N ARG A 536 7.98 -8.81 8.37
CA ARG A 536 8.38 -7.43 8.67
C ARG A 536 7.20 -6.57 9.11
N SER A 537 6.03 -6.77 8.52
CA SER A 537 4.81 -6.08 8.96
C SER A 537 4.43 -6.45 10.40
N VAL A 538 4.58 -7.74 10.76
CA VAL A 538 4.32 -8.21 12.14
C VAL A 538 5.39 -7.69 13.09
N GLN A 539 6.67 -7.66 12.68
CA GLN A 539 7.75 -7.08 13.47
C GLN A 539 7.46 -5.60 13.77
N GLU A 540 7.08 -4.81 12.77
CA GLU A 540 6.71 -3.40 12.95
C GLU A 540 5.53 -3.25 13.91
N GLN A 541 4.51 -4.08 13.75
CA GLN A 541 3.32 -4.08 14.60
C GLN A 541 3.65 -4.37 16.07
N ARG A 542 4.49 -5.37 16.33
CA ARG A 542 4.82 -5.82 17.69
C ARG A 542 5.92 -4.99 18.37
N GLU A 543 6.85 -4.44 17.62
CA GLU A 543 8.01 -3.77 18.16
C GLU A 543 7.95 -2.24 18.09
N GLU A 544 7.46 -1.67 17.00
CA GLU A 544 7.50 -0.23 16.76
C GLU A 544 6.15 0.41 17.04
N LYS A 545 5.11 -0.10 16.41
CA LYS A 545 3.76 0.45 16.42
C LYS A 545 3.09 0.40 17.82
N ARG A 546 3.50 -0.55 18.66
CA ARG A 546 2.95 -0.72 20.01
C ARG A 546 3.02 0.55 20.87
N PHE A 547 4.03 1.41 20.62
CA PHE A 547 4.23 2.64 21.40
C PHE A 547 3.23 3.76 21.08
N GLY A 548 2.47 3.63 19.99
CA GLY A 548 1.38 4.54 19.64
C GLY A 548 0.00 3.86 19.66
N LYS A 549 -0.09 2.62 20.16
CA LYS A 549 -1.30 1.82 20.11
C LYS A 549 -2.33 2.32 21.11
N LEU A 550 -3.56 2.46 20.64
CA LEU A 550 -4.69 2.90 21.44
C LEU A 550 -5.41 1.71 22.08
N THR A 551 -5.94 1.91 23.27
CA THR A 551 -6.98 1.03 23.81
C THR A 551 -8.25 1.14 22.98
N LYS A 552 -9.18 0.20 23.13
CA LYS A 552 -10.48 0.29 22.42
C LYS A 552 -11.25 1.55 22.84
N GLU A 553 -11.21 1.90 24.12
CA GLU A 553 -11.85 3.09 24.68
C GLU A 553 -11.22 4.37 24.13
N ASP A 554 -9.89 4.46 24.13
CA ASP A 554 -9.17 5.63 23.59
C ASP A 554 -9.42 5.80 22.10
N ALA A 555 -9.47 4.70 21.34
CA ALA A 555 -9.79 4.73 19.92
C ALA A 555 -11.21 5.23 19.66
N HIS A 556 -12.19 4.79 20.46
CA HIS A 556 -13.57 5.27 20.39
C HIS A 556 -13.65 6.78 20.75
N ASN A 557 -13.06 7.17 21.87
CA ASN A 557 -13.05 8.58 22.33
C ASN A 557 -12.41 9.51 21.30
N LEU A 558 -11.25 9.12 20.72
CA LEU A 558 -10.60 9.88 19.67
C LEU A 558 -11.48 9.98 18.41
N SER A 559 -12.14 8.91 18.03
CA SER A 559 -13.06 8.83 16.89
C SER A 559 -14.22 9.83 17.03
N VAL A 560 -14.85 9.85 18.21
CA VAL A 560 -15.94 10.80 18.52
C VAL A 560 -15.42 12.25 18.49
N LEU A 561 -14.29 12.52 19.12
CA LEU A 561 -13.67 13.84 19.14
C LEU A 561 -13.37 14.34 17.72
N LEU A 562 -12.73 13.52 16.88
CA LEU A 562 -12.39 13.90 15.50
C LEU A 562 -13.62 14.17 14.63
N GLY A 563 -14.75 13.52 14.91
CA GLY A 563 -16.01 13.74 14.20
C GLY A 563 -16.68 15.11 14.48
N THR A 564 -16.30 15.77 15.58
CA THR A 564 -16.98 16.98 16.06
C THR A 564 -16.10 18.24 16.12
N VAL A 565 -14.78 18.11 15.99
CA VAL A 565 -13.85 19.26 16.11
C VAL A 565 -13.66 20.02 14.81
N HIS A 566 -13.38 21.33 14.94
CA HIS A 566 -12.98 22.17 13.81
C HIS A 566 -11.47 22.13 13.52
N ASP A 567 -10.65 21.79 14.51
CA ASP A 567 -9.19 21.67 14.39
C ASP A 567 -8.73 20.26 14.81
N PRO A 568 -8.74 19.29 13.90
CA PRO A 568 -8.26 17.95 14.16
C PRO A 568 -6.78 17.92 14.60
N ALA A 569 -5.95 18.83 14.11
CA ALA A 569 -4.53 18.88 14.47
C ALA A 569 -4.33 19.23 15.94
N ALA A 570 -5.04 20.24 16.44
CA ALA A 570 -5.00 20.60 17.85
C ALA A 570 -5.61 19.50 18.73
N CYS A 571 -6.67 18.83 18.27
CA CYS A 571 -7.29 17.70 18.96
C CYS A 571 -6.29 16.55 19.14
N ILE A 572 -5.63 16.13 18.05
CA ILE A 572 -4.64 15.04 18.07
C ILE A 572 -3.45 15.42 18.96
N ARG A 573 -2.90 16.62 18.82
CA ARG A 573 -1.77 17.06 19.68
C ARG A 573 -2.13 17.04 21.16
N ARG A 574 -3.33 17.48 21.52
CA ARG A 574 -3.82 17.42 22.91
C ARG A 574 -3.95 15.98 23.38
N PHE A 575 -4.54 15.12 22.55
CA PHE A 575 -4.72 13.70 22.86
C PHE A 575 -3.38 13.00 23.10
N LEU A 576 -2.41 13.18 22.19
CA LEU A 576 -1.05 12.65 22.34
C LEU A 576 -0.40 13.08 23.65
N LYS A 577 -0.53 14.36 23.99
CA LYS A 577 0.03 14.90 25.26
C LYS A 577 -0.64 14.29 26.49
N THR A 578 -1.98 14.20 26.49
CA THR A 578 -2.75 13.66 27.62
C THR A 578 -2.45 12.19 27.87
N HIS A 579 -2.28 11.40 26.81
CA HIS A 579 -2.04 9.96 26.91
C HIS A 579 -0.54 9.60 26.84
N HIS A 580 0.36 10.59 26.85
CA HIS A 580 1.81 10.39 26.75
C HIS A 580 2.25 9.50 25.58
N LEU A 581 1.58 9.61 24.44
CA LEU A 581 1.87 8.83 23.25
C LEU A 581 2.81 9.61 22.30
N PRO A 582 3.84 8.96 21.73
CA PRO A 582 4.75 9.58 20.78
C PRO A 582 4.11 9.80 19.41
N PHE A 583 3.08 9.03 19.06
CA PHE A 583 2.30 9.09 17.83
C PHE A 583 1.00 8.29 18.02
N LEU A 584 0.05 8.39 17.08
CA LEU A 584 -1.14 7.55 17.03
C LEU A 584 -0.92 6.38 16.05
N ALA A 585 -1.05 5.16 16.53
CA ALA A 585 -1.11 3.96 15.70
C ALA A 585 -2.58 3.59 15.44
N THR A 586 -3.25 4.38 14.60
CA THR A 586 -4.64 4.19 14.21
C THR A 586 -4.79 3.31 12.96
N ASP A 587 -3.71 3.14 12.19
CA ASP A 587 -3.67 2.24 11.04
C ASP A 587 -3.64 0.78 11.49
N ARG A 588 -4.18 -0.06 10.65
CA ARG A 588 -3.99 -1.51 10.78
C ARG A 588 -3.13 -2.01 9.62
N ASN A 589 -2.19 -2.90 9.94
CA ASN A 589 -1.42 -3.60 8.94
C ASN A 589 -2.33 -4.63 8.27
N VAL A 590 -2.34 -4.66 6.95
CA VAL A 590 -3.21 -5.55 6.18
C VAL A 590 -2.45 -6.14 5.00
N LEU A 591 -2.70 -7.40 4.69
CA LEU A 591 -2.32 -7.97 3.40
C LEU A 591 -3.51 -7.85 2.45
N ASN A 592 -3.30 -7.22 1.31
CA ASN A 592 -4.31 -7.18 0.27
C ASN A 592 -4.29 -8.50 -0.50
N LEU A 593 -5.33 -9.31 -0.32
CA LEU A 593 -5.48 -10.62 -0.95
C LEU A 593 -6.66 -10.60 -1.94
N PRO A 594 -6.52 -11.21 -3.12
CA PRO A 594 -7.62 -11.37 -4.04
C PRO A 594 -8.74 -12.18 -3.39
N ALA A 595 -9.98 -11.72 -3.58
CA ALA A 595 -11.20 -12.43 -3.18
C ALA A 595 -11.39 -12.75 -1.69
N ILE A 596 -10.45 -12.50 -0.79
CA ILE A 596 -10.67 -12.75 0.66
C ILE A 596 -10.57 -11.52 1.55
N GLY A 597 -10.38 -10.36 0.97
CA GLY A 597 -10.24 -9.13 1.75
C GLY A 597 -8.82 -8.89 2.26
N LYS A 598 -8.72 -8.19 3.37
CA LYS A 598 -7.46 -7.71 3.94
C LYS A 598 -7.27 -8.34 5.30
N SER A 599 -6.51 -9.44 5.35
CA SER A 599 -6.19 -10.17 6.58
C SER A 599 -4.73 -10.09 6.90
N MET A 600 -4.40 -10.19 8.18
CA MET A 600 -3.05 -10.48 8.69
C MET A 600 -3.05 -11.69 9.63
N THR A 601 -4.15 -12.39 9.75
CA THR A 601 -4.21 -13.63 10.53
C THR A 601 -3.69 -14.76 9.66
N PHE A 602 -2.46 -15.18 9.94
CA PHE A 602 -1.77 -16.23 9.19
C PHE A 602 -0.85 -17.06 10.06
N ASN A 603 -0.51 -18.25 9.56
CA ASN A 603 0.56 -19.10 10.06
C ASN A 603 1.47 -19.50 8.90
N MET A 604 2.78 -19.61 9.16
CA MET A 604 3.73 -20.19 8.24
C MET A 604 3.60 -21.72 8.27
N VAL A 605 3.29 -22.32 7.13
CA VAL A 605 3.07 -23.78 7.00
C VAL A 605 4.17 -24.46 6.20
N GLY A 606 5.06 -23.71 5.56
CA GLY A 606 6.17 -24.25 4.79
C GLY A 606 7.09 -23.14 4.28
N ILE A 607 8.15 -23.57 3.61
CA ILE A 607 9.12 -22.70 2.92
C ILE A 607 9.46 -23.39 1.59
N THR A 608 9.46 -22.62 0.50
CA THR A 608 9.79 -23.12 -0.85
C THR A 608 11.30 -23.34 -1.00
N PRO A 609 11.75 -24.06 -2.06
CA PRO A 609 13.18 -24.21 -2.36
C PRO A 609 13.94 -22.88 -2.44
N GLU A 610 13.29 -21.80 -2.91
CA GLU A 610 13.86 -20.45 -2.99
C GLU A 610 13.80 -19.67 -1.64
N GLY A 611 13.46 -20.34 -0.55
CA GLY A 611 13.39 -19.74 0.79
C GLY A 611 12.19 -18.81 1.03
N LYS A 612 11.18 -18.82 0.16
CA LYS A 612 9.95 -18.03 0.35
C LYS A 612 9.01 -18.77 1.29
N ARG A 613 8.49 -18.08 2.29
CA ARG A 613 7.54 -18.67 3.22
C ARG A 613 6.18 -18.92 2.57
N ILE A 614 5.59 -20.07 2.87
CA ILE A 614 4.24 -20.46 2.50
C ILE A 614 3.35 -20.13 3.69
N LEU A 615 2.38 -19.22 3.50
CA LEU A 615 1.51 -18.71 4.55
C LEU A 615 0.08 -19.19 4.33
N ARG A 616 -0.52 -19.75 5.38
CA ARG A 616 -1.95 -20.05 5.44
C ARG A 616 -2.66 -18.90 6.13
N PHE A 617 -3.55 -18.22 5.41
CA PHE A 617 -4.33 -17.10 5.91
C PHE A 617 -5.75 -17.53 6.28
N ASP A 618 -6.20 -17.03 7.41
CA ASP A 618 -7.60 -17.12 7.81
C ASP A 618 -8.39 -15.92 7.24
N HIS A 619 -9.69 -16.13 7.10
CA HIS A 619 -10.62 -15.07 6.70
C HIS A 619 -10.64 -13.93 7.71
N ASP A 620 -10.74 -12.67 7.22
CA ASP A 620 -10.85 -11.49 8.08
C ASP A 620 -12.27 -11.37 8.68
N SER A 621 -12.50 -12.01 9.82
CA SER A 621 -13.77 -11.98 10.56
C SER A 621 -14.10 -10.59 11.15
N THR A 622 -13.20 -9.63 11.11
CA THR A 622 -13.44 -8.26 11.63
C THR A 622 -14.29 -7.41 10.67
N ARG A 623 -14.62 -7.94 9.51
CA ARG A 623 -15.39 -7.25 8.48
C ARG A 623 -16.38 -8.19 7.81
N ARG A 624 -17.55 -7.65 7.48
CA ARG A 624 -18.57 -8.35 6.70
C ARG A 624 -18.13 -8.44 5.23
N HIS A 625 -18.21 -9.62 4.66
CA HIS A 625 -17.91 -9.90 3.25
C HIS A 625 -19.15 -10.39 2.50
N SER A 626 -18.98 -10.67 1.22
CA SER A 626 -19.99 -11.41 0.45
C SER A 626 -19.98 -12.88 0.86
N PRO A 627 -21.12 -13.61 0.71
CA PRO A 627 -21.16 -15.04 0.99
C PRO A 627 -20.16 -15.87 0.18
N ILE A 628 -19.78 -15.44 -1.01
CA ILE A 628 -18.75 -16.10 -1.82
C ILE A 628 -17.40 -16.01 -1.14
N ILE A 629 -17.02 -14.82 -0.69
CA ILE A 629 -15.74 -14.60 0.02
C ILE A 629 -15.75 -15.31 1.37
N ASP A 630 -16.86 -15.27 2.09
CA ASP A 630 -16.98 -15.95 3.39
C ASP A 630 -16.82 -17.47 3.30
N ARG A 631 -17.17 -18.09 2.15
CA ARG A 631 -17.01 -19.53 1.91
C ARG A 631 -15.60 -19.97 1.53
N LEU A 632 -14.71 -19.07 1.14
CA LEU A 632 -13.34 -19.44 0.75
C LEU A 632 -12.53 -20.07 1.89
N GLY A 633 -12.86 -19.75 3.15
CA GLY A 633 -12.17 -20.30 4.31
C GLY A 633 -10.70 -19.92 4.37
N GLN A 634 -9.84 -20.91 4.58
CA GLN A 634 -8.39 -20.72 4.62
C GLN A 634 -7.82 -20.70 3.20
N ILE A 635 -6.81 -19.84 2.98
CA ILE A 635 -6.10 -19.78 1.71
C ILE A 635 -4.60 -19.83 1.94
N TYR A 636 -3.88 -20.25 0.89
CA TYR A 636 -2.43 -20.35 0.90
C TYR A 636 -1.81 -19.39 -0.08
N ILE A 637 -0.74 -18.76 0.36
CA ILE A 637 0.01 -17.77 -0.42
C ILE A 637 1.51 -18.00 -0.22
N VAL A 638 2.28 -17.97 -1.30
CA VAL A 638 3.74 -17.91 -1.24
C VAL A 638 4.17 -16.45 -1.13
N GLU A 639 5.06 -16.12 -0.20
CA GLU A 639 5.64 -14.78 -0.04
C GLU A 639 6.32 -14.29 -1.33
N ASN A 640 6.41 -12.98 -1.52
CA ASN A 640 7.07 -12.39 -2.70
C ASN A 640 8.56 -12.70 -2.75
N LYS A 641 9.21 -12.80 -1.59
CA LYS A 641 10.65 -13.05 -1.44
C LYS A 641 10.96 -13.75 -0.12
N SER A 642 12.14 -14.33 -0.02
CA SER A 642 12.67 -14.84 1.23
C SER A 642 13.00 -13.70 2.20
N ILE A 643 13.04 -14.00 3.50
CA ILE A 643 13.49 -13.02 4.52
C ILE A 643 14.96 -12.67 4.28
N ALA A 644 15.80 -13.65 3.92
CA ALA A 644 17.22 -13.42 3.64
C ALA A 644 17.41 -12.43 2.46
N SER A 645 16.66 -12.62 1.38
CA SER A 645 16.66 -11.70 0.23
C SER A 645 16.21 -10.29 0.63
N TYR A 646 15.17 -10.17 1.45
CA TYR A 646 14.73 -8.88 1.99
C TYR A 646 15.82 -8.20 2.82
N LEU A 647 16.50 -8.94 3.70
CA LEU A 647 17.59 -8.39 4.51
C LEU A 647 18.80 -7.94 3.68
N ARG A 648 19.13 -8.69 2.60
CA ARG A 648 20.16 -8.23 1.64
C ARG A 648 19.75 -6.95 0.93
N GLN A 649 18.47 -6.78 0.57
CA GLN A 649 17.97 -5.51 0.01
C GLN A 649 18.13 -4.35 1.00
N LEU A 650 17.82 -4.57 2.27
CA LEU A 650 18.03 -3.56 3.31
C LEU A 650 19.51 -3.19 3.47
N GLN A 651 20.41 -4.17 3.45
CA GLN A 651 21.85 -3.92 3.49
C GLN A 651 22.34 -3.09 2.29
N ALA A 652 21.79 -3.37 1.10
CA ALA A 652 22.09 -2.57 -0.10
C ALA A 652 21.61 -1.12 0.01
N MET A 653 20.58 -0.85 0.84
CA MET A 653 20.11 0.48 1.20
C MET A 653 20.85 1.10 2.39
N GLY A 654 21.91 0.47 2.89
CA GLY A 654 22.70 0.95 4.01
C GLY A 654 22.16 0.63 5.40
N GLU A 655 21.10 -0.19 5.52
CA GLU A 655 20.57 -0.62 6.82
C GLU A 655 21.47 -1.68 7.48
N ASP A 656 21.52 -1.66 8.80
CA ASP A 656 22.18 -2.73 9.56
C ASP A 656 21.21 -3.91 9.74
N ALA A 657 21.52 -5.04 9.12
CA ALA A 657 20.71 -6.25 9.21
C ALA A 657 20.50 -6.71 10.66
N GLU A 658 21.43 -6.43 11.56
CA GLU A 658 21.31 -6.80 12.99
C GLU A 658 20.13 -6.09 13.70
N GLU A 659 19.69 -4.93 13.19
CA GLU A 659 18.49 -4.25 13.71
C GLU A 659 17.19 -4.99 13.42
N TYR A 660 17.22 -5.98 12.54
CA TYR A 660 16.10 -6.80 12.10
C TYR A 660 16.20 -8.26 12.54
N ASP A 661 17.08 -8.60 13.47
CA ASP A 661 17.38 -9.97 13.90
C ASP A 661 16.15 -10.75 14.39
N THR A 662 15.17 -10.06 14.96
CA THR A 662 13.93 -10.65 15.45
C THR A 662 12.93 -11.01 14.35
N ILE A 663 13.17 -10.61 13.09
CA ILE A 663 12.21 -10.83 11.97
C ILE A 663 11.86 -12.31 11.76
N TRP A 664 12.81 -13.19 12.02
CA TRP A 664 12.65 -14.64 11.90
C TRP A 664 11.61 -15.21 12.85
N ASN A 665 11.37 -14.53 14.00
CA ASN A 665 10.44 -14.97 15.03
C ASN A 665 8.97 -14.79 14.65
N TYR A 666 8.70 -13.97 13.65
CA TYR A 666 7.33 -13.62 13.24
C TYR A 666 6.83 -14.57 12.16
N THR A 667 6.44 -15.78 12.57
CA THR A 667 5.89 -16.84 11.72
C THR A 667 4.37 -16.88 11.75
N GLU A 668 3.75 -16.14 12.68
CA GLU A 668 2.31 -15.93 12.76
C GLU A 668 1.96 -14.44 12.77
N GLY A 669 0.82 -14.13 12.20
CA GLY A 669 0.21 -12.79 12.25
C GLY A 669 -1.17 -12.82 12.86
N LYS A 670 -1.57 -11.65 13.39
CA LYS A 670 -2.94 -11.42 13.89
C LYS A 670 -3.47 -10.11 13.33
N THR A 671 -4.70 -10.15 12.84
CA THR A 671 -5.37 -8.96 12.32
C THR A 671 -5.66 -7.98 13.46
N GLU A 672 -5.20 -6.72 13.30
CA GLU A 672 -5.45 -5.67 14.27
C GLU A 672 -6.89 -5.17 14.23
N SER A 673 -7.34 -4.62 15.35
CA SER A 673 -8.64 -3.93 15.42
C SER A 673 -8.71 -2.77 14.43
N ARG A 674 -9.87 -2.55 13.87
CA ARG A 674 -10.10 -1.43 12.95
C ARG A 674 -10.31 -0.15 13.75
N PHE A 675 -9.58 0.91 13.41
CA PHE A 675 -9.93 2.26 13.85
C PHE A 675 -11.08 2.76 12.98
N SER A 676 -12.21 3.01 13.60
CA SER A 676 -13.38 3.52 12.91
C SER A 676 -13.59 4.98 13.27
N LEU A 677 -13.51 5.87 12.28
CA LEU A 677 -13.86 7.27 12.47
C LEU A 677 -15.36 7.46 12.74
N TYR A 678 -16.16 6.47 12.35
CA TYR A 678 -17.61 6.44 12.54
C TYR A 678 -18.11 5.00 12.45
N GLU A 679 -18.94 4.60 13.39
CA GLU A 679 -19.64 3.33 13.33
C GLU A 679 -20.94 3.50 12.55
N TYR A 680 -21.16 2.59 11.59
CA TYR A 680 -22.42 2.58 10.87
C TYR A 680 -23.53 2.15 11.82
N PRO A 681 -24.66 2.86 11.87
CA PRO A 681 -25.82 2.38 12.62
C PRO A 681 -26.28 1.03 12.08
N ASP A 682 -26.77 0.19 12.95
CA ASP A 682 -27.44 -1.04 12.55
C ASP A 682 -28.57 -0.73 11.58
N PHE A 683 -28.64 -1.54 10.52
CA PHE A 683 -29.59 -1.32 9.47
C PHE A 683 -30.06 -2.68 8.92
N PRO A 684 -31.34 -3.06 9.10
CA PRO A 684 -31.92 -4.24 8.49
C PRO A 684 -32.09 -3.96 6.99
N PHE A 685 -31.34 -4.64 6.16
CA PHE A 685 -31.49 -4.59 4.71
C PHE A 685 -31.42 -6.00 4.12
N GLN A 686 -32.09 -6.18 3.00
CA GLN A 686 -32.08 -7.42 2.26
C GLN A 686 -31.19 -7.28 1.03
N ILE A 687 -30.42 -8.32 0.74
CA ILE A 687 -29.70 -8.45 -0.52
C ILE A 687 -30.70 -8.78 -1.59
N THR A 688 -30.67 -8.06 -2.71
CA THR A 688 -31.50 -8.35 -3.86
C THR A 688 -30.69 -8.99 -4.96
N ASP A 689 -31.21 -10.03 -5.62
CA ASP A 689 -30.59 -10.71 -6.77
C ASP A 689 -30.31 -9.75 -7.94
N ARG A 690 -31.02 -8.64 -7.95
CA ARG A 690 -30.89 -7.60 -8.98
C ARG A 690 -29.55 -6.89 -8.94
N MET A 691 -28.93 -6.75 -7.74
CA MET A 691 -27.70 -6.01 -7.51
C MET A 691 -26.50 -6.91 -7.22
N SER A 692 -26.74 -8.15 -6.79
CA SER A 692 -25.68 -9.13 -6.51
C SER A 692 -26.16 -10.54 -6.80
N ASN A 693 -25.27 -11.37 -7.33
CA ASN A 693 -25.50 -12.80 -7.56
C ASN A 693 -24.86 -13.65 -6.45
N GLN A 694 -25.01 -13.25 -5.21
CA GLN A 694 -24.40 -13.97 -4.09
C GLN A 694 -24.91 -15.40 -3.93
N ASP A 695 -26.07 -15.72 -4.50
CA ASP A 695 -26.67 -17.04 -4.46
C ASP A 695 -26.34 -17.91 -5.68
N ILE A 696 -25.74 -17.35 -6.72
CA ILE A 696 -25.44 -18.08 -7.99
C ILE A 696 -24.13 -18.87 -7.90
N ALA A 697 -23.37 -18.77 -6.83
CA ALA A 697 -22.22 -19.62 -6.61
C ALA A 697 -22.64 -20.93 -5.93
N GLY A 698 -23.27 -21.80 -6.72
CA GLY A 698 -23.46 -23.21 -6.40
C GLY A 698 -22.29 -24.03 -6.89
#